data_17f88ad3dad587aeec681056af81e344
#
_entry.id   17f88ad3dad587aeec681056af81e344
#
_cell.length_a   1.000
_cell.length_b   1.000
_cell.length_c   1.000
_cell.angle_alpha   90.00
_cell.angle_beta   90.00
_cell.angle_gamma   90.00
#
_symmetry.space_group_name_H-M   'P 1'
#
loop_
_entity.id
_entity.type
_entity.pdbx_description
1 polymer ?
#
loop_
_entity_poly.entity_id
_entity_poly.type
_entity_poly.pdbx_seq_one_letter_code
_entity_poly.pdbx_strand_id
1 'polypeptide(L)'
;MRNIHKNVPVLFEPYDYKVVETEYSELNNKNNETIFTVANGYLGLRGFFEEGFYGKSENSDPTTMINGVYEYFPYHHIWCRPGFPARYHAIVNQANPIDVKVLIDGEAAQMGERAASYSRTLDMRSGTVTRKYRYTTQSGKAADLIFERFASQSDKHLLAVRITAIPAGECEVTFVSTLKSMAPAAGTVKEEIGGATGSVFERPTAVRSNGCMQVGYSTKVSGFQISCAVRDGLSSPCERQDSDSADTLCTEFRAHGQAGRPIVYTRIIGYAVMRDFPDFERVIAEKVAAAYEAGYDALLKANVAVWDKFWDITDINIDSDSLVQQGIRFSMFQIYQSTGKDGITNISANGLTGTGYSGHTFWDTEIFMMPMYIYTEPEIAKELITYRYNILDKARERARQMDDQGALFSWNSINGEECGHVFEAVTAQYHINNAVFYAIYRYYEATADEEFLVNTCAEILFEISKCMSHRGNFIPHKNNQFCINVVCGPDEYNPIVDNNLYTNMLTKRQFYFTLDVAALLKEKYPEKYAQLVQKCGITDEELARWKRAADNMYLAYDKELDLYMQDDNFLDKDPIDLEAIPKEKLPLLTNLHPLNLWRYQVIKQADIVLLTFLCSDAFTPEMRRKIFDFYEPKTIHDSSLSAGIHSIVACDVGYEGEAYNYLKQSCRMDLDNVNRNTFFGLHAACMGTSWMMLVNGYGGLRIYDGKLHFKPYCAENWKSFTFKLRFRKSVLSVQVARDRTTYRLLEGQPIVIEHKGSELKVDADGVTASN
;
A
#
# COMPACT_ATOMS: atom_id res chain seq x y z
N MET A 1 -20.10 -23.58 3.22
CA MET A 1 -19.15 -22.46 3.28
C MET A 1 -18.56 -22.39 4.67
N ARG A 2 -17.25 -22.30 4.75
CA ARG A 2 -16.51 -22.31 6.00
C ARG A 2 -16.81 -21.04 6.81
N ASN A 3 -17.09 -21.18 8.09
CA ASN A 3 -17.23 -20.03 8.99
C ASN A 3 -15.84 -19.50 9.40
N ILE A 4 -15.12 -18.94 8.39
CA ILE A 4 -13.81 -18.30 8.56
C ILE A 4 -13.92 -16.92 9.19
N HIS A 5 -15.13 -16.41 9.36
CA HIS A 5 -15.35 -15.08 9.94
C HIS A 5 -14.93 -15.12 11.40
N LYS A 6 -13.77 -14.55 11.65
CA LYS A 6 -13.26 -14.37 13.01
C LYS A 6 -14.20 -13.39 13.71
N ASN A 7 -14.94 -13.85 14.71
CA ASN A 7 -15.63 -12.95 15.65
C ASN A 7 -14.57 -12.20 16.44
N VAL A 8 -14.10 -11.08 15.89
CA VAL A 8 -13.11 -10.21 16.51
C VAL A 8 -13.85 -9.02 17.11
N PRO A 9 -13.56 -8.61 18.34
CA PRO A 9 -14.17 -7.43 18.92
C PRO A 9 -13.81 -6.19 18.12
N VAL A 10 -14.74 -5.26 18.01
CA VAL A 10 -14.50 -3.92 17.46
C VAL A 10 -13.60 -3.17 18.43
N LEU A 11 -12.41 -2.77 18.00
CA LEU A 11 -11.45 -2.05 18.85
C LEU A 11 -11.64 -0.54 18.81
N PHE A 12 -12.14 -0.02 17.70
CA PHE A 12 -12.41 1.40 17.51
C PHE A 12 -13.87 1.62 17.16
N GLU A 13 -14.58 2.35 18.01
CA GLU A 13 -15.95 2.79 17.73
C GLU A 13 -16.01 3.62 16.43
N PRO A 14 -17.09 3.50 15.64
CA PRO A 14 -17.18 4.20 14.36
C PRO A 14 -17.51 5.68 14.54
N TYR A 15 -16.57 6.53 14.15
CA TYR A 15 -16.74 7.97 14.01
C TYR A 15 -16.60 8.37 12.54
N ASP A 16 -17.34 9.39 12.14
CA ASP A 16 -17.24 9.92 10.79
C ASP A 16 -15.84 10.56 10.56
N TYR A 17 -15.10 10.09 9.56
CA TYR A 17 -13.73 10.47 9.22
C TYR A 17 -12.71 10.44 10.39
N LYS A 18 -12.99 9.70 11.46
CA LYS A 18 -12.07 9.64 12.61
C LYS A 18 -11.85 8.22 13.11
N VAL A 19 -10.66 8.01 13.63
CA VAL A 19 -10.33 6.87 14.50
C VAL A 19 -9.97 7.44 15.88
N VAL A 20 -10.65 6.98 16.92
CA VAL A 20 -10.50 7.54 18.27
C VAL A 20 -10.15 6.43 19.26
N GLU A 21 -9.01 6.61 19.93
CA GLU A 21 -8.60 5.84 21.10
C GLU A 21 -8.99 6.64 22.35
N THR A 22 -9.89 6.09 23.16
CA THR A 22 -10.42 6.77 24.35
C THR A 22 -9.72 6.35 25.65
N GLU A 23 -9.01 5.21 25.62
CA GLU A 23 -8.28 4.66 26.77
C GLU A 23 -6.89 4.21 26.34
N TYR A 24 -5.88 4.58 27.11
CA TYR A 24 -4.50 4.15 26.86
C TYR A 24 -4.31 2.70 27.33
N SER A 25 -3.73 1.88 26.46
CA SER A 25 -3.29 0.53 26.77
C SER A 25 -1.84 0.34 26.34
N GLU A 26 -0.95 0.10 27.32
CA GLU A 26 0.45 -0.21 27.03
C GLU A 26 0.59 -1.41 26.07
N LEU A 27 -0.18 -2.47 26.30
CA LEU A 27 -0.13 -3.70 25.49
C LEU A 27 -0.57 -3.50 24.04
N ASN A 28 -1.50 -2.58 23.81
CA ASN A 28 -2.00 -2.26 22.46
C ASN A 28 -1.22 -1.11 21.80
N ASN A 29 -0.32 -0.43 22.53
CA ASN A 29 0.33 0.78 22.04
C ASN A 29 1.06 0.56 20.72
N LYS A 30 1.79 -0.54 20.56
CA LYS A 30 2.53 -0.85 19.34
C LYS A 30 1.61 -1.04 18.10
N ASN A 31 0.43 -1.65 18.28
CA ASN A 31 -0.60 -1.71 17.23
C ASN A 31 -1.13 -0.30 16.93
N ASN A 32 -1.41 0.48 17.97
CA ASN A 32 -1.96 1.81 17.83
C ASN A 32 -0.94 2.78 17.22
N GLU A 33 0.37 2.61 17.44
CA GLU A 33 1.39 3.36 16.70
C GLU A 33 1.28 3.16 15.18
N THR A 34 0.91 1.97 14.72
CA THR A 34 0.62 1.70 13.30
C THR A 34 -0.64 2.43 12.83
N ILE A 35 -1.74 2.32 13.58
CA ILE A 35 -3.04 2.94 13.22
C ILE A 35 -2.94 4.47 13.14
N PHE A 36 -2.23 5.09 14.09
CA PHE A 36 -2.08 6.54 14.19
C PHE A 36 -0.84 7.09 13.48
N THR A 37 -0.33 6.38 12.47
CA THR A 37 0.73 6.86 11.58
C THR A 37 0.26 8.06 10.77
N VAL A 38 1.12 9.06 10.59
CA VAL A 38 0.96 10.13 9.61
C VAL A 38 2.04 10.00 8.53
N ALA A 39 1.64 10.10 7.26
CA ALA A 39 2.54 9.96 6.13
C ALA A 39 2.10 10.84 4.95
N ASN A 40 2.94 10.98 3.91
CA ASN A 40 2.64 11.78 2.72
C ASN A 40 3.19 11.19 1.40
N GLY A 41 3.51 9.89 1.43
CA GLY A 41 4.08 9.18 0.28
C GLY A 41 5.61 9.27 0.20
N TYR A 42 6.22 10.26 0.86
CA TYR A 42 7.67 10.41 0.99
C TYR A 42 8.13 10.12 2.42
N LEU A 43 7.49 10.74 3.41
CA LEU A 43 7.76 10.55 4.84
C LEU A 43 6.64 9.73 5.48
N GLY A 44 7.01 8.82 6.39
CA GLY A 44 6.12 8.12 7.29
C GLY A 44 6.61 8.24 8.73
N LEU A 45 5.74 8.68 9.61
CA LEU A 45 5.99 8.81 11.04
C LEU A 45 4.95 7.99 11.81
N ARG A 46 5.39 6.90 12.42
CA ARG A 46 4.50 6.06 13.24
C ARG A 46 3.90 6.84 14.40
N GLY A 47 2.85 6.30 14.99
CA GLY A 47 2.09 6.92 16.05
C GLY A 47 2.76 6.94 17.44
N PHE A 48 4.09 6.86 17.55
CA PHE A 48 4.80 6.93 18.83
C PHE A 48 4.72 8.35 19.46
N PHE A 49 5.02 8.45 20.77
CA PHE A 49 4.84 9.67 21.53
C PHE A 49 6.05 10.59 21.44
N GLU A 50 5.78 11.90 21.41
CA GLU A 50 6.76 12.96 21.32
C GLU A 50 7.69 12.98 22.55
N GLU A 51 7.11 12.79 23.74
CA GLU A 51 7.83 12.77 25.02
C GLU A 51 8.55 11.44 25.31
N GLY A 52 8.43 10.48 24.37
CA GLY A 52 8.94 9.12 24.54
C GLY A 52 7.93 8.17 25.18
N PHE A 53 8.21 6.90 25.06
CA PHE A 53 7.35 5.82 25.59
C PHE A 53 7.77 5.48 27.03
N TYR A 54 6.80 5.44 27.95
CA TYR A 54 6.97 4.97 29.31
C TYR A 54 6.30 3.62 29.48
N GLY A 55 7.10 2.57 29.58
CA GLY A 55 6.66 1.17 29.64
C GLY A 55 7.74 0.23 29.14
N LYS A 56 7.36 -1.01 28.88
CA LYS A 56 8.28 -2.00 28.31
C LYS A 56 8.59 -1.66 26.86
N SER A 57 9.87 -1.62 26.50
CA SER A 57 10.34 -1.24 25.16
C SER A 57 9.74 -2.10 24.03
N GLU A 58 9.36 -3.34 24.31
CA GLU A 58 8.70 -4.24 23.36
C GLU A 58 7.31 -3.76 22.90
N ASN A 59 6.68 -2.86 23.67
CA ASN A 59 5.34 -2.32 23.42
C ASN A 59 5.36 -1.00 22.64
N SER A 60 6.52 -0.59 22.12
CA SER A 60 6.66 0.60 21.25
C SER A 60 7.66 0.33 20.14
N ASP A 61 7.46 0.96 19.00
CA ASP A 61 8.33 0.87 17.81
C ASP A 61 8.44 2.25 17.15
N PRO A 62 9.24 3.16 17.75
CA PRO A 62 9.39 4.52 17.26
C PRO A 62 10.14 4.54 15.95
N THR A 63 9.40 4.55 14.85
CA THR A 63 9.95 4.46 13.49
C THR A 63 9.54 5.66 12.66
N THR A 64 10.54 6.28 12.03
CA THR A 64 10.41 7.30 10.98
C THR A 64 10.98 6.71 9.69
N MET A 65 10.25 6.84 8.59
CA MET A 65 10.62 6.24 7.30
C MET A 65 10.70 7.30 6.21
N ILE A 66 11.66 7.13 5.29
CA ILE A 66 11.69 7.84 4.00
C ILE A 66 11.48 6.80 2.91
N ASN A 67 10.45 6.96 2.11
CA ASN A 67 10.12 6.02 1.04
C ASN A 67 11.28 5.88 0.05
N GLY A 68 11.66 4.64 -0.25
CA GLY A 68 12.75 4.34 -1.16
C GLY A 68 14.15 4.62 -0.60
N VAL A 69 14.31 4.82 0.73
CA VAL A 69 15.61 4.86 1.41
C VAL A 69 15.84 3.55 2.14
N TYR A 70 16.86 2.84 1.75
CA TYR A 70 17.13 1.48 2.22
C TYR A 70 18.63 1.26 2.46
N GLU A 71 18.95 0.15 3.12
CA GLU A 71 20.33 -0.35 3.22
C GLU A 71 20.41 -1.79 2.70
N TYR A 72 21.58 -2.18 2.21
CA TYR A 72 21.85 -3.54 1.75
C TYR A 72 22.40 -4.42 2.86
N PHE A 73 21.95 -5.68 2.83
CA PHE A 73 22.38 -6.73 3.76
C PHE A 73 22.75 -7.99 2.96
N PRO A 74 23.87 -8.68 3.29
CA PRO A 74 24.26 -9.91 2.60
C PRO A 74 23.33 -11.06 3.00
N TYR A 75 23.00 -11.91 2.03
CA TYR A 75 22.50 -13.25 2.33
C TYR A 75 23.67 -14.20 2.61
N HIS A 76 23.53 -14.99 3.65
CA HIS A 76 24.50 -16.05 3.99
C HIS A 76 24.01 -17.39 3.43
N HIS A 77 24.24 -17.62 2.15
CA HIS A 77 23.95 -18.91 1.52
C HIS A 77 25.10 -19.89 1.72
N ILE A 78 24.78 -21.12 2.11
CA ILE A 78 25.75 -22.23 2.11
C ILE A 78 26.13 -22.59 0.67
N TRP A 79 25.20 -22.44 -0.27
CA TRP A 79 25.36 -22.72 -1.69
C TRP A 79 24.84 -21.53 -2.51
N CYS A 80 25.74 -20.86 -3.23
CA CYS A 80 25.33 -19.88 -4.25
C CYS A 80 24.83 -20.61 -5.50
N ARG A 81 23.53 -20.50 -5.78
CA ARG A 81 22.92 -20.98 -7.02
C ARG A 81 22.71 -19.82 -7.98
N PRO A 82 22.81 -20.02 -9.32
CA PRO A 82 22.42 -19.01 -10.28
C PRO A 82 20.98 -18.53 -10.03
N GLY A 83 20.75 -17.22 -10.17
CA GLY A 83 19.43 -16.63 -9.97
C GLY A 83 18.99 -16.38 -8.52
N PHE A 84 19.72 -16.86 -7.51
CA PHE A 84 19.45 -16.50 -6.12
C PHE A 84 20.12 -15.17 -5.77
N PRO A 85 19.42 -14.24 -5.08
CA PRO A 85 20.00 -12.95 -4.71
C PRO A 85 21.15 -13.13 -3.70
N ALA A 86 22.27 -12.45 -3.93
CA ALA A 86 23.41 -12.46 -3.01
C ALA A 86 23.20 -11.52 -1.81
N ARG A 87 22.30 -10.59 -1.95
CA ARG A 87 21.96 -9.58 -0.93
C ARG A 87 20.48 -9.23 -1.02
N TYR A 88 19.95 -8.72 0.08
CA TYR A 88 18.66 -8.07 0.11
C TYR A 88 18.83 -6.63 0.58
N HIS A 89 17.80 -5.83 0.42
CA HIS A 89 17.77 -4.48 0.98
C HIS A 89 16.49 -4.29 1.80
N ALA A 90 16.55 -3.39 2.78
CA ALA A 90 15.42 -3.10 3.64
C ALA A 90 15.34 -1.61 3.92
N ILE A 91 14.12 -1.09 4.05
CA ILE A 91 13.88 0.28 4.50
C ILE A 91 14.50 0.46 5.89
N VAL A 92 15.09 1.63 6.14
CA VAL A 92 15.79 1.90 7.39
C VAL A 92 15.10 3.00 8.19
N ASN A 93 15.07 2.82 9.53
CA ASN A 93 14.55 3.81 10.45
C ASN A 93 15.45 5.04 10.45
N GLN A 94 14.86 6.23 10.39
CA GLN A 94 15.55 7.52 10.37
C GLN A 94 15.69 8.13 11.78
N ALA A 95 16.41 9.25 11.89
CA ALA A 95 16.48 10.05 13.13
C ALA A 95 15.07 10.33 13.66
N ASN A 96 14.90 10.31 14.99
CA ASN A 96 13.62 10.69 15.59
C ASN A 96 13.43 12.23 15.51
N PRO A 97 12.48 12.72 14.71
CA PRO A 97 12.36 14.17 14.49
C PRO A 97 11.43 14.85 15.50
N ILE A 98 10.72 14.08 16.35
CA ILE A 98 9.67 14.59 17.24
C ILE A 98 10.02 14.51 18.72
N ASP A 99 11.27 14.24 19.08
CA ASP A 99 11.69 14.10 20.49
C ASP A 99 11.59 15.45 21.21
N VAL A 100 10.50 15.61 21.97
CA VAL A 100 10.21 16.82 22.76
C VAL A 100 9.60 16.40 24.10
N LYS A 101 10.36 16.60 25.19
CA LYS A 101 9.84 16.39 26.54
C LYS A 101 9.17 17.66 27.05
N VAL A 102 8.06 17.50 27.78
CA VAL A 102 7.38 18.58 28.49
C VAL A 102 7.59 18.36 29.99
N LEU A 103 8.15 19.34 30.68
CA LEU A 103 8.35 19.29 32.13
C LEU A 103 7.43 20.33 32.81
N ILE A 104 6.82 19.92 33.92
CA ILE A 104 6.01 20.79 34.79
C ILE A 104 6.73 20.85 36.12
N ASP A 105 7.20 22.03 36.49
CA ASP A 105 8.09 22.27 37.65
C ASP A 105 9.27 21.26 37.71
N GLY A 106 9.91 21.03 36.56
CA GLY A 106 11.05 20.12 36.41
C GLY A 106 10.70 18.62 36.35
N GLU A 107 9.44 18.21 36.53
CA GLU A 107 8.99 16.81 36.40
C GLU A 107 8.49 16.53 35.00
N ALA A 108 9.06 15.49 34.33
CA ALA A 108 8.69 15.13 32.97
C ALA A 108 7.27 14.54 32.91
N ALA A 109 6.41 15.17 32.12
CA ALA A 109 5.09 14.67 31.81
C ALA A 109 5.19 13.49 30.83
N GLN A 110 4.58 12.37 31.19
CA GLN A 110 4.57 11.16 30.37
C GLN A 110 3.34 10.32 30.66
N MET A 111 2.98 9.43 29.72
CA MET A 111 1.89 8.48 29.94
C MET A 111 2.22 7.51 31.09
N GLY A 112 1.23 7.21 31.95
CA GLY A 112 1.39 6.35 33.11
C GLY A 112 0.37 6.70 34.19
N GLU A 113 0.61 6.31 35.42
CA GLU A 113 -0.34 6.44 36.57
C GLU A 113 -0.79 7.87 36.85
N ARG A 114 0.02 8.89 36.46
CA ARG A 114 -0.29 10.32 36.66
C ARG A 114 -0.95 11.01 35.49
N ALA A 115 -1.13 10.29 34.38
CA ALA A 115 -1.88 10.76 33.22
C ALA A 115 -3.35 10.39 33.34
N ALA A 116 -4.25 11.34 33.13
CA ALA A 116 -5.69 11.13 33.18
C ALA A 116 -6.36 11.77 31.95
N SER A 117 -7.62 11.44 31.73
CA SER A 117 -8.43 12.04 30.64
C SER A 117 -7.78 11.89 29.26
N TYR A 118 -7.22 10.70 28.99
CA TYR A 118 -6.55 10.40 27.74
C TYR A 118 -7.50 10.29 26.56
N SER A 119 -7.07 10.80 25.42
CA SER A 119 -7.61 10.48 24.10
C SER A 119 -6.57 10.68 23.01
N ARG A 120 -6.63 9.84 21.95
CA ARG A 120 -5.86 10.02 20.72
C ARG A 120 -6.80 9.88 19.53
N THR A 121 -6.76 10.85 18.61
CA THR A 121 -7.65 10.93 17.45
C THR A 121 -6.83 11.09 16.19
N LEU A 122 -7.06 10.22 15.19
CA LEU A 122 -6.71 10.45 13.81
C LEU A 122 -7.92 11.07 13.11
N ASP A 123 -7.76 12.29 12.59
CA ASP A 123 -8.76 12.94 11.74
C ASP A 123 -8.34 12.81 10.28
N MET A 124 -9.08 11.98 9.53
CA MET A 124 -8.78 11.65 8.14
C MET A 124 -9.14 12.77 7.15
N ARG A 125 -9.94 13.76 7.55
CA ARG A 125 -10.21 14.95 6.70
C ARG A 125 -9.03 15.91 6.66
N SER A 126 -8.36 16.05 7.79
CA SER A 126 -7.20 16.95 7.90
C SER A 126 -5.86 16.23 7.83
N GLY A 127 -5.85 14.90 7.93
CA GLY A 127 -4.62 14.11 8.02
C GLY A 127 -3.83 14.38 9.31
N THR A 128 -4.53 14.77 10.40
CA THR A 128 -3.91 15.12 11.68
C THR A 128 -4.09 14.04 12.72
N VAL A 129 -3.07 13.86 13.57
CA VAL A 129 -3.19 13.10 14.81
C VAL A 129 -3.14 14.07 15.97
N THR A 130 -4.15 14.00 16.85
CA THR A 130 -4.24 14.79 18.09
C THR A 130 -4.29 13.84 19.28
N ARG A 131 -3.40 14.02 20.23
CA ARG A 131 -3.37 13.30 21.51
C ARG A 131 -3.52 14.29 22.66
N LYS A 132 -4.33 13.93 23.67
CA LYS A 132 -4.62 14.79 24.82
C LYS A 132 -4.56 13.96 26.09
N TYR A 133 -4.02 14.55 27.15
CA TYR A 133 -4.13 14.03 28.50
C TYR A 133 -3.87 15.11 29.53
N ARG A 134 -4.35 14.90 30.77
CA ARG A 134 -4.02 15.73 31.92
C ARG A 134 -2.92 15.08 32.72
N TYR A 135 -1.83 15.79 32.95
CA TYR A 135 -0.71 15.33 33.78
C TYR A 135 -0.75 16.02 35.13
N THR A 136 -0.48 15.29 36.21
CA THR A 136 -0.37 15.82 37.58
C THR A 136 0.97 15.40 38.18
N THR A 137 1.79 16.38 38.60
CA THR A 137 3.09 16.15 39.24
C THR A 137 2.95 15.55 40.63
N GLN A 138 4.07 15.08 41.21
CA GLN A 138 4.11 14.62 42.61
C GLN A 138 3.72 15.72 43.59
N SER A 139 4.05 16.98 43.28
CA SER A 139 3.71 18.17 44.07
C SER A 139 2.26 18.64 43.92
N GLY A 140 1.46 17.98 43.07
CA GLY A 140 0.05 18.31 42.81
C GLY A 140 -0.16 19.41 41.77
N LYS A 141 0.88 19.86 41.08
CA LYS A 141 0.76 20.80 39.94
C LYS A 141 0.20 20.02 38.76
N ALA A 142 -0.73 20.60 38.00
CA ALA A 142 -1.36 19.93 36.88
C ALA A 142 -1.39 20.80 35.62
N ALA A 143 -1.31 20.15 34.47
CA ALA A 143 -1.51 20.78 33.17
C ALA A 143 -2.27 19.84 32.22
N ASP A 144 -3.14 20.40 31.37
CA ASP A 144 -3.67 19.70 30.22
C ASP A 144 -2.71 19.84 29.06
N LEU A 145 -2.31 18.70 28.46
CA LEU A 145 -1.36 18.63 27.38
C LEU A 145 -2.06 18.17 26.10
N ILE A 146 -1.81 18.87 25.00
CA ILE A 146 -2.37 18.58 23.67
C ILE A 146 -1.21 18.50 22.70
N PHE A 147 -1.08 17.34 22.04
CA PHE A 147 -0.07 17.07 21.02
C PHE A 147 -0.78 16.92 19.68
N GLU A 148 -0.39 17.70 18.69
CA GLU A 148 -0.97 17.70 17.35
C GLU A 148 0.15 17.55 16.32
N ARG A 149 -0.05 16.69 15.30
CA ARG A 149 0.93 16.53 14.23
C ARG A 149 0.29 16.11 12.92
N PHE A 150 0.97 16.42 11.82
CA PHE A 150 0.64 15.93 10.49
C PHE A 150 1.88 15.86 9.60
N ALA A 151 1.84 14.97 8.59
CA ALA A 151 2.76 14.97 7.46
C ALA A 151 2.13 15.81 6.33
N SER A 152 2.84 16.79 5.81
CA SER A 152 2.30 17.72 4.83
C SER A 152 2.07 17.02 3.48
N GLN A 153 0.83 17.03 3.00
CA GLN A 153 0.52 16.59 1.63
C GLN A 153 0.86 17.65 0.57
N SER A 154 0.98 18.92 0.96
CA SER A 154 1.31 20.01 0.06
C SER A 154 2.82 20.18 -0.18
N ASP A 155 3.66 19.71 0.76
CA ASP A 155 5.11 19.62 0.60
C ASP A 155 5.62 18.32 1.23
N LYS A 156 5.99 17.35 0.38
CA LYS A 156 6.38 16.00 0.81
C LYS A 156 7.57 15.94 1.77
N HIS A 157 8.38 17.00 1.85
CA HIS A 157 9.55 17.07 2.71
C HIS A 157 9.25 17.52 4.15
N LEU A 158 8.02 17.97 4.45
CA LEU A 158 7.68 18.62 5.70
C LEU A 158 6.75 17.81 6.60
N LEU A 159 7.04 17.89 7.91
CA LEU A 159 6.18 17.47 9.01
C LEU A 159 5.99 18.66 9.96
N ALA A 160 4.86 18.75 10.65
CA ALA A 160 4.60 19.78 11.65
C ALA A 160 4.07 19.16 12.94
N VAL A 161 4.58 19.67 14.07
CA VAL A 161 4.16 19.30 15.42
C VAL A 161 3.80 20.57 16.18
N ARG A 162 2.70 20.53 16.94
CA ARG A 162 2.30 21.57 17.89
C ARG A 162 1.99 20.90 19.23
N ILE A 163 2.58 21.41 20.30
CA ILE A 163 2.30 20.96 21.67
C ILE A 163 1.77 22.15 22.47
N THR A 164 0.58 21.97 23.05
CA THR A 164 -0.04 23.00 23.90
C THR A 164 -0.09 22.51 25.34
N ALA A 165 0.51 23.24 26.25
CA ALA A 165 0.40 23.04 27.68
C ALA A 165 -0.53 24.10 28.29
N ILE A 166 -1.57 23.68 29.01
CA ILE A 166 -2.54 24.55 29.70
C ILE A 166 -2.42 24.26 31.20
N PRO A 167 -1.63 25.06 31.94
CA PRO A 167 -1.46 24.88 33.39
C PRO A 167 -2.77 25.10 34.15
N ALA A 168 -3.01 24.29 35.20
CA ALA A 168 -4.15 24.48 36.10
C ALA A 168 -3.91 25.54 37.18
N GLY A 169 -2.64 25.95 37.36
CA GLY A 169 -2.19 26.95 38.31
C GLY A 169 -0.84 27.51 37.91
N GLU A 170 -0.22 28.31 38.76
CA GLU A 170 1.15 28.81 38.52
C GLU A 170 2.15 27.64 38.58
N CYS A 171 2.99 27.50 37.54
CA CYS A 171 4.09 26.53 37.48
C CYS A 171 5.09 26.93 36.40
N GLU A 172 6.28 26.36 36.43
CA GLU A 172 7.20 26.41 35.30
C GLU A 172 6.84 25.32 34.29
N VAL A 173 6.79 25.67 33.00
CA VAL A 173 6.63 24.73 31.90
C VAL A 173 7.88 24.77 31.03
N THR A 174 8.59 23.64 30.94
CA THR A 174 9.80 23.56 30.13
C THR A 174 9.58 22.56 29.00
N PHE A 175 9.91 22.98 27.76
CA PHE A 175 9.97 22.10 26.61
C PHE A 175 11.45 21.80 26.31
N VAL A 176 11.81 20.52 26.32
CA VAL A 176 13.17 20.05 25.99
C VAL A 176 13.11 19.41 24.61
N SER A 177 13.56 20.18 23.64
CA SER A 177 13.58 19.79 22.23
C SER A 177 14.92 19.16 21.90
N THR A 178 14.92 17.91 21.43
CA THR A 178 16.13 17.15 21.07
C THR A 178 16.10 16.75 19.61
N LEU A 179 17.24 16.86 18.94
CA LEU A 179 17.49 16.27 17.63
C LEU A 179 18.84 15.54 17.68
N LYS A 180 18.79 14.23 17.51
CA LYS A 180 19.97 13.38 17.55
C LYS A 180 20.24 12.79 16.17
N SER A 181 21.49 12.89 15.73
CA SER A 181 21.94 12.20 14.53
C SER A 181 21.89 10.68 14.74
N MET A 182 21.74 9.91 13.66
CA MET A 182 21.60 8.47 13.78
C MET A 182 22.83 7.83 14.39
N ALA A 183 22.64 7.42 15.60
CA ALA A 183 23.64 6.63 16.32
C ALA A 183 23.68 5.18 15.80
N PRO A 184 24.78 4.52 16.05
CA PRO A 184 25.14 3.24 15.47
C PRO A 184 24.23 2.04 15.74
N ALA A 185 23.21 2.12 16.54
CA ALA A 185 22.52 0.93 17.06
C ALA A 185 21.07 0.70 16.57
N ALA A 186 20.52 1.58 15.74
CA ALA A 186 19.07 1.60 15.52
C ALA A 186 18.61 1.03 14.18
N GLY A 187 19.21 -0.02 13.70
CA GLY A 187 18.75 -0.70 12.48
C GLY A 187 18.66 -2.20 12.71
N THR A 188 17.75 -2.65 13.58
CA THR A 188 17.37 -4.06 13.59
C THR A 188 16.42 -4.32 12.43
N VAL A 189 16.93 -4.83 11.34
CA VAL A 189 16.12 -5.56 10.37
C VAL A 189 15.63 -6.81 11.09
N LYS A 190 14.30 -7.00 11.14
CA LYS A 190 13.70 -8.12 11.87
C LYS A 190 14.21 -9.47 11.37
N GLU A 191 14.34 -10.40 12.30
CA GLU A 191 14.91 -11.75 12.19
C GLU A 191 14.32 -12.65 11.11
N GLU A 192 13.23 -12.28 10.46
CA GLU A 192 12.63 -13.10 9.39
C GLU A 192 13.54 -13.28 8.16
N ILE A 193 14.57 -12.43 8.01
CA ILE A 193 15.49 -12.47 6.87
C ILE A 193 16.96 -12.29 7.34
N GLY A 194 17.39 -13.01 8.38
CA GLY A 194 18.80 -13.02 8.79
C GLY A 194 19.31 -11.68 9.31
N GLY A 195 18.87 -11.30 10.51
CA GLY A 195 19.13 -10.00 11.14
C GLY A 195 20.57 -9.54 11.11
N ALA A 196 20.82 -8.40 10.44
CA ALA A 196 22.08 -7.71 10.57
C ALA A 196 22.12 -6.96 11.90
N THR A 197 22.97 -7.37 12.80
CA THR A 197 23.29 -6.63 14.01
C THR A 197 24.36 -5.59 13.71
N GLY A 198 24.07 -4.32 13.92
CA GLY A 198 25.03 -3.23 13.79
C GLY A 198 24.43 -1.96 13.22
N SER A 199 25.16 -0.85 13.32
CA SER A 199 24.79 0.40 12.71
C SER A 199 24.77 0.31 11.20
N VAL A 200 23.67 0.70 10.58
CA VAL A 200 23.54 0.85 9.11
C VAL A 200 23.96 2.24 8.65
N PHE A 201 24.23 3.17 9.57
CA PHE A 201 24.59 4.55 9.28
C PHE A 201 26.04 4.88 9.61
N GLU A 202 26.57 5.88 8.91
CA GLU A 202 27.91 6.44 9.10
C GLU A 202 27.88 7.98 8.90
N ARG A 203 29.00 8.64 9.20
CA ARG A 203 29.22 10.07 8.99
C ARG A 203 28.17 10.95 9.65
N PRO A 204 27.87 10.76 10.94
CA PRO A 204 26.93 11.60 11.64
C PRO A 204 27.43 13.06 11.71
N THR A 205 26.54 14.00 11.46
CA THR A 205 26.78 15.44 11.66
C THR A 205 25.64 16.04 12.47
N ALA A 206 25.96 17.07 13.29
CA ALA A 206 24.97 17.84 14.02
C ALA A 206 25.42 19.30 14.02
N VAL A 207 24.61 20.19 13.45
CA VAL A 207 24.95 21.60 13.28
C VAL A 207 23.71 22.47 13.47
N ARG A 208 23.93 23.74 13.86
CA ARG A 208 22.88 24.76 13.80
C ARG A 208 23.11 25.65 12.59
N SER A 209 22.10 25.72 11.73
CA SER A 209 22.15 26.48 10.48
C SER A 209 20.80 27.14 10.20
N ASN A 210 20.79 28.38 9.73
CA ASN A 210 19.57 29.13 9.39
C ASN A 210 18.51 29.17 10.51
N GLY A 211 18.93 29.14 11.78
CA GLY A 211 18.01 29.04 12.91
C GLY A 211 17.41 27.67 13.15
N CYS A 212 17.85 26.66 12.43
CA CYS A 212 17.45 25.26 12.57
C CYS A 212 18.50 24.45 13.33
N MET A 213 18.07 23.45 14.07
CA MET A 213 18.88 22.28 14.41
C MET A 213 18.88 21.36 13.17
N GLN A 214 20.04 20.87 12.77
CA GLN A 214 20.17 20.02 11.59
C GLN A 214 21.12 18.87 11.85
N VAL A 215 20.73 17.68 11.51
CA VAL A 215 21.57 16.48 11.55
C VAL A 215 21.66 15.86 10.17
N GLY A 216 22.84 15.32 9.86
CA GLY A 216 23.11 14.58 8.64
C GLY A 216 23.72 13.23 8.96
N TYR A 217 23.56 12.27 8.07
CA TYR A 217 24.14 10.93 8.13
C TYR A 217 24.02 10.23 6.76
N SER A 218 24.78 9.16 6.56
CA SER A 218 24.68 8.36 5.34
C SER A 218 24.53 6.88 5.64
N THR A 219 23.85 6.15 4.74
CA THR A 219 23.83 4.69 4.77
C THR A 219 25.16 4.14 4.28
N LYS A 220 25.63 3.01 4.86
CA LYS A 220 27.00 2.50 4.66
C LYS A 220 27.25 1.89 3.28
N VAL A 221 26.31 1.11 2.77
CA VAL A 221 26.49 0.32 1.53
C VAL A 221 25.66 0.92 0.40
N SER A 222 24.43 1.29 0.65
CA SER A 222 23.56 1.91 -0.36
C SER A 222 23.94 3.36 -0.68
N GLY A 223 24.65 4.05 0.23
CA GLY A 223 25.25 5.37 -0.01
C GLY A 223 24.27 6.54 0.00
N PHE A 224 23.04 6.38 0.50
CA PHE A 224 22.12 7.51 0.67
C PHE A 224 22.68 8.50 1.68
N GLN A 225 22.73 9.78 1.30
CA GLN A 225 22.99 10.88 2.21
C GLN A 225 21.66 11.52 2.60
N ILE A 226 21.42 11.65 3.89
CA ILE A 226 20.14 12.10 4.47
C ILE A 226 20.39 13.30 5.38
N SER A 227 19.51 14.28 5.32
CA SER A 227 19.48 15.42 6.23
C SER A 227 18.11 15.59 6.85
N CYS A 228 18.09 15.81 8.18
CA CYS A 228 16.91 16.21 8.93
C CYS A 228 17.15 17.59 9.54
N ALA A 229 16.30 18.55 9.24
CA ALA A 229 16.33 19.90 9.81
C ALA A 229 15.05 20.13 10.63
N VAL A 230 15.22 20.84 11.75
CA VAL A 230 14.13 21.17 12.68
C VAL A 230 14.24 22.61 13.11
N ARG A 231 13.12 23.34 13.08
CA ARG A 231 13.01 24.68 13.70
C ARG A 231 11.83 24.71 14.65
N ASP A 232 12.08 25.19 15.86
CA ASP A 232 11.10 25.19 16.93
C ASP A 232 11.13 26.48 17.77
N GLY A 233 10.06 26.69 18.54
CA GLY A 233 9.93 27.82 19.44
C GLY A 233 8.58 27.89 20.15
N LEU A 234 8.47 28.84 21.09
CA LEU A 234 7.24 29.09 21.85
C LEU A 234 6.54 30.36 21.37
N SER A 235 5.22 30.37 21.51
CA SER A 235 4.39 31.57 21.30
C SER A 235 4.45 32.58 22.48
N SER A 236 4.92 32.13 23.65
CA SER A 236 5.01 32.92 24.88
C SER A 236 6.46 33.36 25.13
N PRO A 237 6.69 34.46 25.87
CA PRO A 237 8.01 34.79 26.36
C PRO A 237 8.62 33.62 27.14
N CYS A 238 9.88 33.30 26.84
CA CYS A 238 10.58 32.16 27.44
C CYS A 238 12.07 32.45 27.58
N GLU A 239 12.70 31.76 28.52
CA GLU A 239 14.16 31.60 28.55
C GLU A 239 14.52 30.46 27.58
N ARG A 240 15.56 30.71 26.77
CA ARG A 240 16.08 29.68 25.84
C ARG A 240 17.51 29.34 26.22
N GLN A 241 17.78 28.05 26.31
CA GLN A 241 19.12 27.52 26.55
C GLN A 241 19.44 26.43 25.53
N ASP A 242 20.52 26.59 24.79
CA ASP A 242 21.03 25.61 23.84
C ASP A 242 22.16 24.81 24.51
N SER A 243 22.15 23.47 24.28
CA SER A 243 23.23 22.56 24.70
C SER A 243 23.47 21.53 23.60
N ASP A 244 24.67 21.52 23.03
CA ASP A 244 25.00 20.71 21.87
C ASP A 244 26.17 19.78 22.20
N SER A 245 26.12 18.57 21.61
CA SER A 245 27.22 17.61 21.59
C SER A 245 27.57 17.24 20.14
N ALA A 246 28.51 16.32 19.96
CA ALA A 246 28.98 15.93 18.62
C ALA A 246 27.89 15.33 17.72
N ASP A 247 26.88 14.72 18.30
CA ASP A 247 25.80 14.00 17.59
C ASP A 247 24.39 14.44 18.00
N THR A 248 24.25 15.35 18.95
CA THR A 248 22.97 15.73 19.55
C THR A 248 22.87 17.23 19.71
N LEU A 249 21.78 17.80 19.24
CA LEU A 249 21.40 19.20 19.44
C LEU A 249 20.21 19.26 20.37
N CYS A 250 20.27 20.11 21.39
CA CYS A 250 19.20 20.27 22.36
C CYS A 250 18.91 21.76 22.61
N THR A 251 17.63 22.10 22.71
CA THR A 251 17.17 23.43 23.11
C THR A 251 16.13 23.30 24.21
N GLU A 252 16.33 23.98 25.33
CA GLU A 252 15.33 24.11 26.37
C GLU A 252 14.63 25.46 26.24
N PHE A 253 13.30 25.44 26.32
CA PHE A 253 12.44 26.62 26.38
C PHE A 253 11.68 26.59 27.70
N ARG A 254 11.99 27.56 28.61
CA ARG A 254 11.36 27.67 29.92
C ARG A 254 10.41 28.86 29.94
N ALA A 255 9.14 28.61 30.27
CA ALA A 255 8.10 29.62 30.35
C ALA A 255 7.35 29.55 31.67
N HIS A 256 6.93 30.73 32.18
CA HIS A 256 6.08 30.81 33.36
C HIS A 256 4.61 30.55 32.99
N GLY A 257 4.05 29.46 33.50
CA GLY A 257 2.67 29.02 33.27
C GLY A 257 1.70 29.66 34.24
N GLN A 258 0.56 30.15 33.76
CA GLN A 258 -0.55 30.69 34.53
C GLN A 258 -1.82 29.86 34.30
N ALA A 259 -2.68 29.79 35.32
CA ALA A 259 -3.92 29.03 35.26
C ALA A 259 -4.76 29.33 34.00
N GLY A 260 -5.07 28.32 33.22
CA GLY A 260 -5.91 28.39 32.01
C GLY A 260 -5.27 29.15 30.83
N ARG A 261 -4.02 29.60 30.92
CA ARG A 261 -3.34 30.27 29.79
C ARG A 261 -2.49 29.28 29.02
N PRO A 262 -2.78 29.01 27.73
CA PRO A 262 -2.01 28.07 26.93
C PRO A 262 -0.61 28.59 26.62
N ILE A 263 0.37 27.71 26.71
CA ILE A 263 1.72 27.86 26.21
C ILE A 263 1.85 26.94 25.00
N VAL A 264 2.11 27.51 23.82
CA VAL A 264 2.13 26.77 22.57
C VAL A 264 3.55 26.64 22.04
N TYR A 265 4.03 25.43 21.95
CA TYR A 265 5.26 25.04 21.30
C TYR A 265 4.96 24.58 19.87
N THR A 266 5.74 25.07 18.90
CA THR A 266 5.64 24.66 17.50
C THR A 266 6.99 24.13 17.02
N ARG A 267 6.97 23.01 16.30
CA ARG A 267 8.14 22.39 15.68
C ARG A 267 7.84 22.06 14.22
N ILE A 268 8.61 22.65 13.31
CA ILE A 268 8.58 22.32 11.89
C ILE A 268 9.80 21.47 11.57
N ILE A 269 9.58 20.38 10.87
CA ILE A 269 10.54 19.32 10.59
C ILE A 269 10.65 19.14 9.09
N GLY A 270 11.85 18.95 8.59
CA GLY A 270 12.08 18.63 7.20
C GLY A 270 13.10 17.52 7.01
N TYR A 271 12.84 16.66 6.01
CA TYR A 271 13.79 15.66 5.54
C TYR A 271 14.08 15.85 4.07
N ALA A 272 15.34 15.66 3.69
CA ALA A 272 15.76 15.53 2.31
C ALA A 272 16.87 14.49 2.17
N VAL A 273 16.93 13.90 1.00
CA VAL A 273 17.94 12.92 0.59
C VAL A 273 18.68 13.49 -0.62
N MET A 274 19.93 13.08 -0.83
CA MET A 274 20.78 13.55 -1.93
C MET A 274 20.14 13.49 -3.32
N ARG A 275 19.16 12.61 -3.52
CA ARG A 275 18.41 12.49 -4.79
C ARG A 275 17.37 13.58 -5.02
N ASP A 276 16.95 14.29 -3.97
CA ASP A 276 15.85 15.25 -4.04
C ASP A 276 16.31 16.62 -4.58
N PHE A 277 17.49 17.06 -4.14
CA PHE A 277 18.07 18.36 -4.53
C PHE A 277 19.60 18.27 -4.57
N PRO A 278 20.29 19.01 -5.47
CA PRO A 278 21.76 19.05 -5.50
C PRO A 278 22.40 19.47 -4.16
N ASP A 279 21.86 20.52 -3.50
CA ASP A 279 22.30 21.04 -2.19
C ASP A 279 21.26 20.70 -1.11
N PHE A 280 20.89 19.44 -1.01
CA PHE A 280 19.75 18.99 -0.22
C PHE A 280 19.82 19.42 1.25
N GLU A 281 21.01 19.47 1.86
CA GLU A 281 21.20 19.92 3.25
C GLU A 281 20.83 21.39 3.44
N ARG A 282 21.29 22.27 2.55
CA ARG A 282 20.95 23.69 2.60
C ARG A 282 19.49 23.93 2.27
N VAL A 283 18.99 23.28 1.20
CA VAL A 283 17.61 23.44 0.73
C VAL A 283 16.61 23.02 1.79
N ILE A 284 16.84 21.90 2.51
CA ILE A 284 15.90 21.46 3.53
C ILE A 284 15.86 22.40 4.73
N ALA A 285 17.01 22.95 5.16
CA ALA A 285 17.05 23.92 6.24
C ALA A 285 16.32 25.24 5.86
N GLU A 286 16.48 25.70 4.62
CA GLU A 286 15.76 26.88 4.09
C GLU A 286 14.25 26.64 4.01
N LYS A 287 13.81 25.45 3.53
CA LYS A 287 12.39 25.07 3.48
C LYS A 287 11.78 25.04 4.89
N VAL A 288 12.46 24.44 5.86
CA VAL A 288 12.00 24.38 7.24
C VAL A 288 11.92 25.79 7.86
N ALA A 289 12.90 26.64 7.62
CA ALA A 289 12.90 28.02 8.10
C ALA A 289 11.71 28.81 7.50
N ALA A 290 11.49 28.73 6.20
CA ALA A 290 10.37 29.39 5.52
C ALA A 290 9.01 28.86 6.01
N ALA A 291 8.87 27.54 6.20
CA ALA A 291 7.64 26.91 6.70
C ALA A 291 7.35 27.32 8.15
N TYR A 292 8.39 27.47 8.99
CA TYR A 292 8.23 27.96 10.36
C TYR A 292 7.71 29.40 10.39
N GLU A 293 8.24 30.28 9.55
CA GLU A 293 7.77 31.67 9.43
C GLU A 293 6.32 31.76 8.88
N ALA A 294 5.93 30.85 7.99
CA ALA A 294 4.54 30.74 7.52
C ALA A 294 3.59 30.31 8.63
N GLY A 295 4.07 29.50 9.57
CA GLY A 295 3.36 29.05 10.76
C GLY A 295 2.51 27.77 10.57
N TYR A 296 2.28 27.07 11.67
CA TYR A 296 1.57 25.79 11.74
C TYR A 296 0.19 25.84 11.05
N ASP A 297 -0.61 26.88 11.32
CA ASP A 297 -1.99 26.95 10.81
C ASP A 297 -2.05 27.17 9.29
N ALA A 298 -1.07 27.88 8.72
CA ALA A 298 -0.96 28.04 7.27
C ALA A 298 -0.58 26.71 6.59
N LEU A 299 0.34 25.96 7.19
CA LEU A 299 0.72 24.63 6.70
C LEU A 299 -0.45 23.63 6.81
N LEU A 300 -1.18 23.65 7.94
CA LEU A 300 -2.35 22.82 8.13
C LEU A 300 -3.44 23.13 7.10
N LYS A 301 -3.71 24.40 6.84
CA LYS A 301 -4.67 24.84 5.82
C LYS A 301 -4.29 24.31 4.42
N ALA A 302 -3.02 24.40 4.06
CA ALA A 302 -2.54 23.87 2.79
C ALA A 302 -2.66 22.34 2.72
N ASN A 303 -2.39 21.65 3.83
CA ASN A 303 -2.56 20.20 3.95
C ASN A 303 -4.03 19.78 3.78
N VAL A 304 -4.95 20.44 4.48
CA VAL A 304 -6.41 20.18 4.39
C VAL A 304 -6.91 20.35 2.96
N ALA A 305 -6.44 21.38 2.23
CA ALA A 305 -6.86 21.61 0.85
C ALA A 305 -6.48 20.45 -0.11
N VAL A 306 -5.40 19.71 0.17
CA VAL A 306 -5.05 18.49 -0.59
C VAL A 306 -5.98 17.34 -0.22
N TRP A 307 -6.24 17.15 1.07
CA TRP A 307 -7.20 16.12 1.54
C TRP A 307 -8.61 16.37 1.02
N ASP A 308 -9.08 17.60 0.98
CA ASP A 308 -10.41 17.94 0.43
C ASP A 308 -10.53 17.52 -1.04
N LYS A 309 -9.50 17.76 -1.86
CA LYS A 309 -9.47 17.31 -3.25
C LYS A 309 -9.49 15.79 -3.37
N PHE A 310 -8.71 15.10 -2.54
CA PHE A 310 -8.71 13.63 -2.51
C PHE A 310 -10.11 13.08 -2.15
N TRP A 311 -10.71 13.58 -1.07
CA TRP A 311 -12.02 13.12 -0.63
C TRP A 311 -13.14 13.49 -1.61
N ASP A 312 -13.00 14.61 -2.33
CA ASP A 312 -14.02 15.01 -3.29
C ASP A 312 -14.26 13.96 -4.38
N ILE A 313 -13.21 13.31 -4.88
CA ILE A 313 -13.34 12.27 -5.92
C ILE A 313 -13.35 10.85 -5.38
N THR A 314 -12.64 10.57 -4.30
CA THR A 314 -12.35 9.20 -3.86
C THR A 314 -13.36 8.69 -2.82
N ASP A 315 -14.03 9.58 -2.08
CA ASP A 315 -14.94 9.18 -0.99
C ASP A 315 -16.06 8.25 -1.48
N ILE A 316 -16.28 7.20 -0.71
CA ILE A 316 -17.44 6.32 -0.86
C ILE A 316 -18.32 6.53 0.36
N ASN A 317 -19.57 6.92 0.14
CA ASN A 317 -20.52 7.13 1.23
C ASN A 317 -21.54 5.99 1.30
N ILE A 318 -21.58 5.30 2.44
CA ILE A 318 -22.49 4.19 2.73
C ILE A 318 -23.52 4.66 3.76
N ASP A 319 -24.81 4.63 3.41
CA ASP A 319 -25.88 4.96 4.34
C ASP A 319 -26.28 3.73 5.17
N SER A 320 -26.25 3.88 6.49
CA SER A 320 -26.72 2.92 7.50
C SER A 320 -25.71 1.84 7.92
N ASP A 321 -24.40 2.00 7.61
CA ASP A 321 -23.35 1.08 8.07
C ASP A 321 -22.08 1.85 8.48
N SER A 322 -22.06 2.35 9.68
CA SER A 322 -20.94 3.16 10.20
C SER A 322 -19.64 2.40 10.39
N LEU A 323 -19.69 1.09 10.68
CA LEU A 323 -18.48 0.26 10.86
C LEU A 323 -17.76 0.05 9.53
N VAL A 324 -18.49 -0.36 8.49
CA VAL A 324 -17.92 -0.51 7.15
C VAL A 324 -17.49 0.85 6.61
N GLN A 325 -18.30 1.90 6.81
CA GLN A 325 -17.96 3.27 6.39
C GLN A 325 -16.61 3.74 6.95
N GLN A 326 -16.39 3.56 8.28
CA GLN A 326 -15.10 3.91 8.91
C GLN A 326 -13.96 3.09 8.32
N GLY A 327 -14.15 1.77 8.14
CA GLY A 327 -13.12 0.88 7.58
C GLY A 327 -12.72 1.26 6.16
N ILE A 328 -13.68 1.57 5.28
CA ILE A 328 -13.43 2.00 3.90
C ILE A 328 -12.66 3.33 3.86
N ARG A 329 -13.09 4.33 4.62
CA ARG A 329 -12.41 5.63 4.69
C ARG A 329 -11.00 5.51 5.26
N PHE A 330 -10.82 4.72 6.32
CA PHE A 330 -9.51 4.44 6.88
C PHE A 330 -8.59 3.78 5.85
N SER A 331 -9.08 2.79 5.12
CA SER A 331 -8.31 2.11 4.07
C SER A 331 -7.86 3.08 2.97
N MET A 332 -8.76 3.88 2.43
CA MET A 332 -8.44 4.86 1.38
C MET A 332 -7.47 5.94 1.86
N PHE A 333 -7.66 6.44 3.10
CA PHE A 333 -6.75 7.40 3.72
C PHE A 333 -5.33 6.85 3.84
N GLN A 334 -5.19 5.63 4.36
CA GLN A 334 -3.89 5.01 4.60
C GLN A 334 -3.13 4.68 3.30
N ILE A 335 -3.84 4.24 2.26
CA ILE A 335 -3.24 4.02 0.94
C ILE A 335 -2.74 5.34 0.36
N TYR A 336 -3.57 6.40 0.38
CA TYR A 336 -3.19 7.68 -0.21
C TYR A 336 -1.97 8.31 0.45
N GLN A 337 -1.91 8.29 1.80
CA GLN A 337 -0.77 8.85 2.53
C GLN A 337 0.52 8.01 2.39
N SER A 338 0.41 6.72 2.03
CA SER A 338 1.56 5.83 1.87
C SER A 338 2.11 5.76 0.45
N THR A 339 1.39 6.30 -0.54
CA THR A 339 1.71 6.15 -1.96
C THR A 339 2.82 7.10 -2.39
N GLY A 340 3.90 6.55 -2.96
CA GLY A 340 4.89 7.31 -3.73
C GLY A 340 4.25 7.92 -4.98
N LYS A 341 4.48 9.22 -5.23
CA LYS A 341 3.83 10.00 -6.27
C LYS A 341 4.85 10.67 -7.20
N ASP A 342 6.00 10.05 -7.41
CA ASP A 342 7.15 10.67 -8.08
C ASP A 342 7.83 9.79 -9.15
N GLY A 343 7.25 8.64 -9.46
CA GLY A 343 7.80 7.68 -10.42
C GLY A 343 9.09 6.99 -9.97
N ILE A 344 9.61 7.35 -8.80
CA ILE A 344 10.86 6.79 -8.22
C ILE A 344 10.53 5.84 -7.08
N THR A 345 9.47 6.13 -6.34
CA THR A 345 9.00 5.35 -5.20
C THR A 345 7.63 4.74 -5.48
N ASN A 346 7.28 3.71 -4.72
CA ASN A 346 6.03 2.97 -4.88
C ASN A 346 5.33 2.83 -3.51
N ILE A 347 4.40 1.90 -3.40
CA ILE A 347 3.73 1.54 -2.15
C ILE A 347 4.31 0.22 -1.67
N SER A 348 4.82 0.18 -0.44
CA SER A 348 5.23 -1.10 0.16
C SER A 348 4.02 -1.89 0.66
N ALA A 349 4.19 -3.20 0.90
CA ALA A 349 3.12 -4.06 1.41
C ALA A 349 2.52 -3.56 2.74
N ASN A 350 3.30 -2.81 3.54
CA ASN A 350 2.82 -2.14 4.77
C ASN A 350 2.66 -0.62 4.63
N GLY A 351 2.73 -0.07 3.43
CA GLY A 351 2.75 1.36 3.23
C GLY A 351 3.93 2.02 3.95
N LEU A 352 3.70 3.20 4.53
CA LEU A 352 4.66 3.92 5.38
C LEU A 352 4.26 3.87 6.86
N THR A 353 3.73 2.72 7.31
CA THR A 353 3.16 2.54 8.64
C THR A 353 3.93 1.55 9.52
N GLY A 354 4.90 0.86 8.93
CA GLY A 354 5.75 -0.11 9.60
C GLY A 354 6.82 -0.68 8.69
N THR A 355 7.75 -1.44 9.26
CA THR A 355 8.89 -2.05 8.57
C THR A 355 8.69 -3.52 8.22
N GLY A 356 7.50 -4.05 8.40
CA GLY A 356 7.14 -5.38 7.92
C GLY A 356 7.41 -5.51 6.43
N TYR A 357 7.71 -6.69 5.95
CA TYR A 357 8.15 -6.94 4.58
C TYR A 357 9.30 -6.04 4.10
N SER A 358 10.12 -5.52 5.05
CA SER A 358 11.32 -4.72 4.77
C SER A 358 11.07 -3.45 3.93
N GLY A 359 9.83 -2.97 3.85
CA GLY A 359 9.44 -1.84 3.00
C GLY A 359 9.37 -2.17 1.51
N HIS A 360 9.32 -3.44 1.13
CA HIS A 360 9.27 -3.88 -0.26
C HIS A 360 7.91 -3.65 -0.90
N THR A 361 7.94 -3.35 -2.18
CA THR A 361 6.82 -3.37 -3.12
C THR A 361 6.67 -4.78 -3.70
N PHE A 362 5.44 -5.22 -3.89
CA PHE A 362 5.03 -6.48 -4.51
C PHE A 362 4.06 -6.19 -5.67
N TRP A 363 3.46 -7.23 -6.23
CA TRP A 363 2.35 -7.13 -7.21
C TRP A 363 1.05 -6.57 -6.61
N ASP A 364 1.06 -6.37 -5.30
CA ASP A 364 -0.01 -5.75 -4.51
C ASP A 364 -0.43 -4.40 -5.09
N THR A 365 0.54 -3.61 -5.52
CA THR A 365 0.32 -2.30 -6.11
C THR A 365 -0.53 -2.41 -7.37
N GLU A 366 -0.15 -3.26 -8.32
CA GLU A 366 -0.77 -3.35 -9.64
C GLU A 366 -2.19 -3.90 -9.59
N ILE A 367 -2.43 -4.92 -8.76
CA ILE A 367 -3.69 -5.66 -8.77
C ILE A 367 -4.70 -5.12 -7.74
N PHE A 368 -4.21 -4.69 -6.56
CA PHE A 368 -5.10 -4.40 -5.44
C PHE A 368 -5.19 -2.91 -5.10
N MET A 369 -4.15 -2.11 -5.34
CA MET A 369 -4.13 -0.70 -4.93
C MET A 369 -4.36 0.26 -6.11
N MET A 370 -3.73 0.02 -7.27
CA MET A 370 -3.85 0.87 -8.45
C MET A 370 -5.28 1.01 -8.99
N PRO A 371 -6.19 0.02 -8.91
CA PRO A 371 -7.55 0.22 -9.39
C PRO A 371 -8.26 1.44 -8.80
N MET A 372 -8.04 1.75 -7.52
CA MET A 372 -8.57 2.98 -6.93
C MET A 372 -8.02 4.22 -7.67
N TYR A 373 -6.72 4.31 -7.89
CA TYR A 373 -6.10 5.47 -8.52
C TYR A 373 -6.46 5.61 -10.00
N ILE A 374 -6.51 4.50 -10.73
CA ILE A 374 -6.91 4.50 -12.15
C ILE A 374 -8.24 5.24 -12.35
N TYR A 375 -9.18 5.06 -11.42
CA TYR A 375 -10.51 5.64 -11.53
C TYR A 375 -10.74 6.91 -10.69
N THR A 376 -9.78 7.34 -9.88
CA THR A 376 -9.92 8.55 -9.06
C THR A 376 -8.82 9.56 -9.31
N GLU A 377 -7.56 9.14 -9.30
CA GLU A 377 -6.34 9.95 -9.43
C GLU A 377 -5.38 9.33 -10.46
N PRO A 378 -5.73 9.32 -11.77
CA PRO A 378 -4.96 8.60 -12.79
C PRO A 378 -3.51 9.06 -12.92
N GLU A 379 -3.18 10.29 -12.53
CA GLU A 379 -1.79 10.77 -12.51
C GLU A 379 -0.95 10.00 -11.48
N ILE A 380 -1.53 9.61 -10.33
CA ILE A 380 -0.83 8.76 -9.36
C ILE A 380 -0.61 7.35 -9.94
N ALA A 381 -1.62 6.79 -10.62
CA ALA A 381 -1.46 5.49 -11.30
C ALA A 381 -0.35 5.55 -12.37
N LYS A 382 -0.25 6.65 -13.09
CA LYS A 382 0.80 6.93 -14.08
C LYS A 382 2.19 6.92 -13.43
N GLU A 383 2.37 7.57 -12.27
CA GLU A 383 3.62 7.56 -11.53
C GLU A 383 4.00 6.16 -11.02
N LEU A 384 3.03 5.36 -10.59
CA LEU A 384 3.27 3.97 -10.17
C LEU A 384 3.72 3.06 -11.33
N ILE A 385 3.17 3.27 -12.54
CA ILE A 385 3.66 2.60 -13.76
C ILE A 385 5.04 3.12 -14.16
N THR A 386 5.27 4.44 -14.02
CA THR A 386 6.58 5.07 -14.29
C THR A 386 7.67 4.48 -13.40
N TYR A 387 7.36 4.16 -12.14
CA TYR A 387 8.29 3.42 -11.27
C TYR A 387 8.70 2.07 -11.91
N ARG A 388 7.74 1.29 -12.46
CA ARG A 388 8.08 0.02 -13.14
C ARG A 388 8.96 0.25 -14.36
N TYR A 389 8.74 1.34 -15.10
CA TYR A 389 9.62 1.72 -16.20
C TYR A 389 11.03 2.08 -15.73
N ASN A 390 11.15 2.83 -14.65
CA ASN A 390 12.45 3.26 -14.11
C ASN A 390 13.30 2.10 -13.56
N ILE A 391 12.67 1.00 -13.15
CA ILE A 391 13.37 -0.22 -12.71
C ILE A 391 13.46 -1.31 -13.81
N LEU A 392 13.07 -1.01 -15.07
CA LEU A 392 13.01 -1.98 -16.16
C LEU A 392 14.38 -2.62 -16.45
N ASP A 393 15.48 -1.87 -16.33
CA ASP A 393 16.84 -2.42 -16.54
C ASP A 393 17.20 -3.46 -15.46
N LYS A 394 16.68 -3.31 -14.23
CA LYS A 394 16.82 -4.33 -13.18
C LYS A 394 16.00 -5.57 -13.50
N ALA A 395 14.83 -5.40 -14.08
CA ALA A 395 14.02 -6.53 -14.55
C ALA A 395 14.69 -7.27 -15.73
N ARG A 396 15.35 -6.57 -16.64
CA ARG A 396 16.19 -7.18 -17.70
C ARG A 396 17.35 -7.96 -17.11
N GLU A 397 18.02 -7.40 -16.12
CA GLU A 397 19.11 -8.09 -15.40
C GLU A 397 18.58 -9.35 -14.71
N ARG A 398 17.41 -9.26 -14.06
CA ARG A 398 16.75 -10.41 -13.42
C ARG A 398 16.43 -11.52 -14.41
N ALA A 399 15.88 -11.21 -15.58
CA ALA A 399 15.63 -12.20 -16.63
C ALA A 399 16.93 -12.95 -17.01
N ARG A 400 18.04 -12.22 -17.23
CA ARG A 400 19.33 -12.85 -17.53
C ARG A 400 19.85 -13.76 -16.40
N GLN A 401 19.64 -13.37 -15.12
CA GLN A 401 20.01 -14.21 -13.97
C GLN A 401 19.20 -15.51 -13.91
N MET A 402 18.02 -15.53 -14.51
CA MET A 402 17.12 -16.68 -14.58
C MET A 402 17.26 -17.45 -15.89
N ASP A 403 18.31 -17.16 -16.71
CA ASP A 403 18.51 -17.70 -18.04
C ASP A 403 17.34 -17.43 -19.01
N ASP A 404 16.56 -16.37 -18.74
CA ASP A 404 15.44 -15.91 -19.57
C ASP A 404 15.83 -14.68 -20.41
N GLN A 405 14.97 -14.32 -21.36
CA GLN A 405 15.11 -13.14 -22.22
C GLN A 405 14.10 -12.06 -21.80
N GLY A 406 14.27 -10.82 -22.35
CA GLY A 406 13.39 -9.73 -22.04
C GLY A 406 13.56 -9.22 -20.61
N ALA A 407 12.45 -8.99 -19.89
CA ALA A 407 12.46 -8.50 -18.52
C ALA A 407 11.56 -9.37 -17.62
N LEU A 408 12.07 -9.68 -16.42
CA LEU A 408 11.32 -10.35 -15.34
C LEU A 408 11.35 -9.44 -14.10
N PHE A 409 10.21 -8.86 -13.75
CA PHE A 409 10.12 -8.06 -12.54
C PHE A 409 10.30 -8.92 -11.29
N SER A 410 11.01 -8.37 -10.29
CA SER A 410 11.23 -9.02 -8.98
C SER A 410 9.91 -9.30 -8.26
N TRP A 411 9.87 -10.37 -7.48
CA TRP A 411 8.75 -10.66 -6.61
C TRP A 411 8.58 -9.56 -5.54
N ASN A 412 9.69 -9.17 -4.88
CA ASN A 412 9.70 -8.09 -3.91
C ASN A 412 10.97 -7.23 -4.03
N SER A 413 10.80 -5.91 -3.91
CA SER A 413 11.92 -4.97 -4.06
C SER A 413 11.55 -3.56 -3.64
N ILE A 414 12.57 -2.71 -3.37
CA ILE A 414 12.44 -1.25 -3.33
C ILE A 414 13.00 -0.62 -4.61
N ASN A 415 14.10 -1.16 -5.14
CA ASN A 415 14.86 -0.58 -6.25
C ASN A 415 14.86 -1.42 -7.53
N GLY A 416 14.08 -2.49 -7.58
CA GLY A 416 13.98 -3.42 -8.69
C GLY A 416 14.89 -4.66 -8.61
N GLU A 417 15.88 -4.70 -7.71
CA GLU A 417 16.67 -5.91 -7.48
C GLU A 417 15.84 -6.94 -6.69
N GLU A 418 15.89 -8.22 -7.11
CA GLU A 418 15.19 -9.31 -6.41
C GLU A 418 15.71 -9.49 -4.98
N CYS A 419 14.79 -9.52 -4.02
CA CYS A 419 15.08 -9.77 -2.61
C CYS A 419 14.47 -11.06 -2.07
N GLY A 420 13.64 -11.74 -2.86
CA GLY A 420 12.99 -12.99 -2.46
C GLY A 420 13.97 -14.15 -2.45
N HIS A 421 14.10 -14.83 -1.31
CA HIS A 421 14.94 -16.02 -1.20
C HIS A 421 14.39 -17.08 -0.26
N VAL A 422 13.19 -16.86 0.28
CA VAL A 422 12.61 -17.69 1.36
C VAL A 422 12.46 -19.15 0.91
N PHE A 423 12.11 -19.38 -0.36
CA PHE A 423 12.06 -20.70 -0.99
C PHE A 423 12.05 -20.54 -2.53
N GLU A 424 12.33 -21.62 -3.24
CA GLU A 424 12.45 -21.60 -4.71
C GLU A 424 11.18 -21.08 -5.40
N ALA A 425 10.02 -21.33 -4.84
CA ALA A 425 8.74 -20.87 -5.37
C ALA A 425 8.59 -19.35 -5.49
N VAL A 426 9.28 -18.57 -4.64
CA VAL A 426 9.30 -17.11 -4.75
C VAL A 426 9.84 -16.68 -6.11
N THR A 427 10.93 -17.29 -6.57
CA THR A 427 11.55 -16.96 -7.85
C THR A 427 10.76 -17.47 -9.06
N ALA A 428 9.81 -18.38 -8.85
CA ALA A 428 8.94 -18.93 -9.89
C ALA A 428 7.67 -18.10 -10.15
N GLN A 429 7.50 -16.95 -9.47
CA GLN A 429 6.30 -16.10 -9.60
C GLN A 429 6.38 -15.19 -10.84
N TYR A 430 6.32 -15.77 -12.02
CA TYR A 430 6.33 -15.06 -13.32
C TYR A 430 5.09 -14.22 -13.55
N HIS A 431 4.00 -14.48 -12.83
CA HIS A 431 2.77 -13.70 -12.87
C HIS A 431 2.93 -12.24 -12.43
N ILE A 432 4.06 -11.86 -11.84
CA ILE A 432 4.40 -10.46 -11.57
C ILE A 432 4.44 -9.65 -12.87
N ASN A 433 4.99 -10.22 -13.95
CA ASN A 433 4.94 -9.60 -15.28
C ASN A 433 3.50 -9.40 -15.76
N ASN A 434 2.62 -10.37 -15.49
CA ASN A 434 1.21 -10.25 -15.83
C ASN A 434 0.49 -9.17 -15.00
N ALA A 435 0.88 -8.97 -13.74
CA ALA A 435 0.34 -7.90 -12.91
C ALA A 435 0.71 -6.51 -13.48
N VAL A 436 1.98 -6.32 -13.87
CA VAL A 436 2.44 -5.08 -14.51
C VAL A 436 1.71 -4.85 -15.84
N PHE A 437 1.57 -5.89 -16.69
CA PHE A 437 0.75 -5.82 -17.90
C PHE A 437 -0.68 -5.38 -17.58
N TYR A 438 -1.33 -6.01 -16.60
CA TYR A 438 -2.73 -5.74 -16.26
C TYR A 438 -2.95 -4.30 -15.82
N ALA A 439 -2.03 -3.75 -15.03
CA ALA A 439 -2.07 -2.36 -14.60
C ALA A 439 -1.98 -1.38 -15.79
N ILE A 440 -1.04 -1.62 -16.72
CA ILE A 440 -0.89 -0.82 -17.95
C ILE A 440 -2.16 -0.92 -18.80
N TYR A 441 -2.67 -2.12 -19.00
CA TYR A 441 -3.88 -2.38 -19.77
C TYR A 441 -5.09 -1.62 -19.21
N ARG A 442 -5.34 -1.75 -17.89
CA ARG A 442 -6.46 -1.06 -17.23
C ARG A 442 -6.31 0.44 -17.17
N TYR A 443 -5.08 0.94 -16.97
CA TYR A 443 -4.81 2.37 -17.06
C TYR A 443 -5.16 2.92 -18.44
N TYR A 444 -4.70 2.28 -19.50
CA TYR A 444 -4.97 2.72 -20.87
C TYR A 444 -6.46 2.64 -21.22
N GLU A 445 -7.17 1.58 -20.85
CA GLU A 445 -8.62 1.47 -21.05
C GLU A 445 -9.39 2.62 -20.38
N ALA A 446 -9.02 2.96 -19.14
CA ALA A 446 -9.71 3.97 -18.35
C ALA A 446 -9.39 5.41 -18.79
N THR A 447 -8.16 5.67 -19.24
CA THR A 447 -7.67 7.03 -19.54
C THR A 447 -7.58 7.37 -21.02
N ALA A 448 -7.33 6.38 -21.88
CA ALA A 448 -6.95 6.53 -23.28
C ALA A 448 -5.69 7.41 -23.48
N ASP A 449 -4.73 7.35 -22.52
CA ASP A 449 -3.45 8.08 -22.60
C ASP A 449 -2.50 7.38 -23.60
N GLU A 450 -2.73 7.62 -24.91
CA GLU A 450 -1.93 7.03 -25.98
C GLU A 450 -0.47 7.51 -25.94
N GLU A 451 -0.22 8.74 -25.49
CA GLU A 451 1.14 9.28 -25.38
C GLU A 451 1.97 8.50 -24.34
N PHE A 452 1.41 8.24 -23.18
CA PHE A 452 2.08 7.46 -22.16
C PHE A 452 2.24 5.99 -22.56
N LEU A 453 1.22 5.41 -23.22
CA LEU A 453 1.30 4.06 -23.76
C LEU A 453 2.49 3.91 -24.71
N VAL A 454 2.64 4.84 -25.65
CA VAL A 454 3.67 4.82 -26.71
C VAL A 454 5.07 5.11 -26.15
N ASN A 455 5.19 6.09 -25.26
CA ASN A 455 6.51 6.57 -24.81
C ASN A 455 7.11 5.79 -23.66
N THR A 456 6.28 5.16 -22.83
CA THR A 456 6.69 4.49 -21.58
C THR A 456 6.26 3.03 -21.55
N CYS A 457 4.97 2.76 -21.73
CA CYS A 457 4.44 1.40 -21.48
C CYS A 457 4.82 0.40 -22.57
N ALA A 458 4.94 0.82 -23.82
CA ALA A 458 5.23 -0.10 -24.93
C ALA A 458 6.55 -0.84 -24.77
N GLU A 459 7.58 -0.20 -24.22
CA GLU A 459 8.86 -0.84 -23.94
C GLU A 459 8.72 -1.93 -22.85
N ILE A 460 8.00 -1.63 -21.79
CA ILE A 460 7.69 -2.64 -20.74
C ILE A 460 6.98 -3.84 -21.37
N LEU A 461 5.91 -3.58 -22.13
CA LEU A 461 5.08 -4.62 -22.76
C LEU A 461 5.89 -5.54 -23.68
N PHE A 462 6.80 -4.99 -24.49
CA PHE A 462 7.67 -5.77 -25.37
C PHE A 462 8.59 -6.68 -24.54
N GLU A 463 9.24 -6.14 -23.53
CA GLU A 463 10.22 -6.86 -22.72
C GLU A 463 9.58 -7.97 -21.89
N ILE A 464 8.45 -7.70 -21.23
CA ILE A 464 7.76 -8.74 -20.44
C ILE A 464 7.13 -9.80 -21.36
N SER A 465 6.65 -9.44 -22.57
CA SER A 465 6.13 -10.41 -23.52
C SER A 465 7.23 -11.30 -24.09
N LYS A 466 8.41 -10.74 -24.35
CA LYS A 466 9.60 -11.53 -24.73
C LYS A 466 9.97 -12.53 -23.63
N CYS A 467 9.93 -12.13 -22.36
CA CYS A 467 10.20 -13.02 -21.23
C CYS A 467 9.18 -14.17 -21.16
N MET A 468 7.89 -13.88 -21.22
CA MET A 468 6.86 -14.91 -21.15
C MET A 468 6.89 -15.83 -22.38
N SER A 469 7.23 -15.33 -23.56
CA SER A 469 7.44 -16.11 -24.77
C SER A 469 8.61 -17.07 -24.66
N HIS A 470 9.72 -16.63 -24.05
CA HIS A 470 10.89 -17.48 -23.82
C HIS A 470 10.62 -18.53 -22.74
N ARG A 471 9.92 -18.16 -21.66
CA ARG A 471 9.58 -19.07 -20.57
C ARG A 471 8.67 -20.21 -21.01
N GLY A 472 7.70 -19.94 -21.87
CA GLY A 472 6.77 -20.96 -22.38
C GLY A 472 7.26 -21.64 -23.65
N ASN A 473 6.65 -22.80 -23.95
CA ASN A 473 6.99 -23.54 -25.17
C ASN A 473 5.76 -24.30 -25.70
N PHE A 474 5.82 -24.67 -27.00
CA PHE A 474 4.83 -25.55 -27.64
C PHE A 474 5.16 -27.02 -27.29
N ILE A 475 4.26 -27.69 -26.58
CA ILE A 475 4.47 -29.05 -26.07
C ILE A 475 3.76 -30.08 -26.99
N PRO A 476 4.49 -30.94 -27.69
CA PRO A 476 3.88 -31.89 -28.62
C PRO A 476 2.82 -32.77 -27.97
N HIS A 477 3.05 -33.25 -26.78
CA HIS A 477 2.15 -34.13 -26.03
C HIS A 477 0.89 -33.41 -25.48
N LYS A 478 0.90 -32.09 -25.46
CA LYS A 478 -0.27 -31.22 -25.20
C LYS A 478 -0.85 -30.66 -26.51
N ASN A 479 -0.84 -31.44 -27.59
CA ASN A 479 -1.35 -31.08 -28.92
C ASN A 479 -0.67 -29.83 -29.52
N ASN A 480 0.61 -29.64 -29.29
CA ASN A 480 1.36 -28.42 -29.65
C ASN A 480 0.77 -27.11 -29.11
N GLN A 481 0.02 -27.18 -28.02
CA GLN A 481 -0.41 -25.99 -27.30
C GLN A 481 0.78 -25.32 -26.57
N PHE A 482 0.70 -24.01 -26.41
CA PHE A 482 1.71 -23.23 -25.69
C PHE A 482 1.50 -23.38 -24.20
N CYS A 483 2.48 -23.95 -23.52
CA CYS A 483 2.48 -24.24 -22.09
C CYS A 483 3.52 -23.43 -21.36
N ILE A 484 3.21 -22.99 -20.14
CA ILE A 484 4.13 -22.33 -19.23
C ILE A 484 4.29 -23.20 -17.99
N ASN A 485 5.44 -23.87 -17.89
CA ASN A 485 5.70 -24.86 -16.86
C ASN A 485 6.65 -24.34 -15.78
N VAL A 486 6.62 -24.98 -14.60
CA VAL A 486 7.52 -24.69 -13.48
C VAL A 486 7.38 -23.22 -13.06
N VAL A 487 6.17 -22.83 -12.70
CA VAL A 487 5.82 -21.50 -12.19
C VAL A 487 5.10 -21.60 -10.85
N CYS A 488 5.00 -20.48 -10.16
CA CYS A 488 4.11 -20.30 -9.02
C CYS A 488 3.06 -19.25 -9.41
N GLY A 489 1.79 -19.58 -9.26
CA GLY A 489 0.71 -18.61 -9.41
C GLY A 489 0.55 -17.72 -8.17
N PRO A 490 -0.54 -16.95 -8.09
CA PRO A 490 -0.90 -16.21 -6.87
C PRO A 490 -0.98 -17.07 -5.61
N ASP A 491 -1.37 -18.32 -5.73
CA ASP A 491 -1.45 -19.27 -4.62
C ASP A 491 -0.10 -19.89 -4.29
N GLU A 492 0.54 -19.42 -3.24
CA GLU A 492 1.85 -19.90 -2.78
C GLU A 492 1.82 -21.25 -2.06
N TYR A 493 0.63 -21.82 -1.78
CA TYR A 493 0.51 -23.17 -1.23
C TYR A 493 0.53 -24.26 -2.32
N ASN A 494 0.49 -23.85 -3.58
CA ASN A 494 0.67 -24.68 -4.75
C ASN A 494 1.85 -24.16 -5.60
N PRO A 495 3.07 -24.18 -5.08
CA PRO A 495 4.25 -23.69 -5.80
C PRO A 495 4.75 -24.71 -6.82
N ILE A 496 5.56 -24.24 -7.78
CA ILE A 496 6.24 -25.07 -8.79
C ILE A 496 5.26 -26.00 -9.51
N VAL A 497 4.27 -25.38 -10.13
CA VAL A 497 3.23 -26.06 -10.90
C VAL A 497 3.41 -25.84 -12.39
N ASP A 498 2.77 -26.69 -13.19
CA ASP A 498 2.70 -26.57 -14.64
C ASP A 498 1.35 -25.97 -15.03
N ASN A 499 1.40 -25.03 -15.97
CA ASN A 499 0.20 -24.44 -16.58
C ASN A 499 -0.78 -23.83 -15.58
N ASN A 500 -0.25 -23.02 -14.63
CA ASN A 500 -1.12 -22.24 -13.78
C ASN A 500 -2.07 -21.37 -14.63
N LEU A 501 -3.37 -21.54 -14.45
CA LEU A 501 -4.39 -20.91 -15.29
C LEU A 501 -4.34 -19.39 -15.25
N TYR A 502 -4.10 -18.80 -14.07
CA TYR A 502 -3.94 -17.35 -13.90
C TYR A 502 -2.80 -16.83 -14.79
N THR A 503 -1.63 -17.43 -14.67
CA THR A 503 -0.45 -17.08 -15.47
C THR A 503 -0.71 -17.23 -16.97
N ASN A 504 -1.25 -18.37 -17.39
CA ASN A 504 -1.50 -18.66 -18.81
C ASN A 504 -2.54 -17.72 -19.43
N MET A 505 -3.67 -17.50 -18.75
CA MET A 505 -4.75 -16.64 -19.26
C MET A 505 -4.31 -15.17 -19.38
N LEU A 506 -3.63 -14.66 -18.37
CA LEU A 506 -3.12 -13.29 -18.41
C LEU A 506 -1.98 -13.13 -19.42
N THR A 507 -1.11 -14.14 -19.59
CA THR A 507 -0.08 -14.12 -20.64
C THR A 507 -0.71 -14.13 -22.04
N LYS A 508 -1.78 -14.89 -22.26
CA LYS A 508 -2.54 -14.86 -23.51
C LYS A 508 -3.04 -13.45 -23.82
N ARG A 509 -3.64 -12.75 -22.84
CA ARG A 509 -4.11 -11.38 -22.99
C ARG A 509 -2.96 -10.39 -23.20
N GLN A 510 -1.88 -10.55 -22.46
CA GLN A 510 -0.68 -9.76 -22.60
C GLN A 510 -0.12 -9.80 -24.01
N PHE A 511 -0.04 -11.00 -24.62
CA PHE A 511 0.43 -11.13 -26.00
C PHE A 511 -0.48 -10.41 -26.99
N TYR A 512 -1.80 -10.58 -26.91
CA TYR A 512 -2.73 -9.89 -27.80
C TYR A 512 -2.61 -8.37 -27.65
N PHE A 513 -2.66 -7.83 -26.43
CA PHE A 513 -2.56 -6.40 -26.20
C PHE A 513 -1.21 -5.84 -26.67
N THR A 514 -0.12 -6.56 -26.44
CA THR A 514 1.22 -6.14 -26.90
C THR A 514 1.30 -6.11 -28.44
N LEU A 515 0.65 -7.07 -29.13
CA LEU A 515 0.54 -7.07 -30.58
C LEU A 515 -0.32 -5.90 -31.10
N ASP A 516 -1.40 -5.56 -30.43
CA ASP A 516 -2.24 -4.40 -30.76
C ASP A 516 -1.43 -3.09 -30.59
N VAL A 517 -0.63 -2.97 -29.53
CA VAL A 517 0.28 -1.84 -29.30
C VAL A 517 1.38 -1.79 -30.38
N ALA A 518 1.93 -2.94 -30.78
CA ALA A 518 2.91 -3.00 -31.87
C ALA A 518 2.31 -2.55 -33.21
N ALA A 519 1.06 -2.94 -33.50
CA ALA A 519 0.34 -2.50 -34.68
C ALA A 519 0.05 -0.98 -34.66
N LEU A 520 -0.42 -0.47 -33.51
CA LEU A 520 -0.62 0.98 -33.29
C LEU A 520 0.66 1.78 -33.54
N LEU A 521 1.78 1.31 -32.97
CA LEU A 521 3.10 1.95 -33.16
C LEU A 521 3.54 1.93 -34.61
N LYS A 522 3.40 0.79 -35.28
CA LYS A 522 3.78 0.65 -36.70
C LYS A 522 2.98 1.56 -37.62
N GLU A 523 1.69 1.73 -37.33
CA GLU A 523 0.78 2.55 -38.11
C GLU A 523 0.98 4.07 -37.85
N LYS A 524 0.94 4.46 -36.57
CA LYS A 524 0.92 5.89 -36.19
C LYS A 524 2.29 6.48 -35.82
N TYR A 525 3.21 5.64 -35.33
CA TYR A 525 4.53 6.06 -34.77
C TYR A 525 5.69 5.22 -35.30
N PRO A 526 5.88 5.14 -36.67
CA PRO A 526 6.82 4.19 -37.27
C PRO A 526 8.27 4.37 -36.84
N GLU A 527 8.71 5.58 -36.53
CA GLU A 527 10.06 5.86 -36.05
C GLU A 527 10.25 5.30 -34.62
N LYS A 528 9.25 5.50 -33.74
CA LYS A 528 9.25 4.97 -32.39
C LYS A 528 9.19 3.44 -32.41
N TYR A 529 8.38 2.86 -33.30
CA TYR A 529 8.35 1.41 -33.53
C TYR A 529 9.74 0.88 -33.88
N ALA A 530 10.41 1.49 -34.88
CA ALA A 530 11.75 1.07 -35.29
C ALA A 530 12.77 1.15 -34.15
N GLN A 531 12.73 2.23 -33.35
CA GLN A 531 13.59 2.38 -32.18
C GLN A 531 13.33 1.30 -31.12
N LEU A 532 12.07 1.01 -30.80
CA LEU A 532 11.70 0.03 -29.78
C LEU A 532 12.04 -1.40 -30.19
N VAL A 533 11.73 -1.81 -31.44
CA VAL A 533 12.06 -3.15 -31.92
C VAL A 533 13.59 -3.37 -31.97
N GLN A 534 14.36 -2.33 -32.32
CA GLN A 534 15.81 -2.38 -32.25
C GLN A 534 16.31 -2.51 -30.80
N LYS A 535 15.81 -1.66 -29.90
CA LYS A 535 16.19 -1.63 -28.49
C LYS A 535 15.89 -2.94 -27.76
N CYS A 536 14.68 -3.48 -27.94
CA CYS A 536 14.22 -4.70 -27.30
C CYS A 536 14.64 -5.98 -28.06
N GLY A 537 15.23 -5.85 -29.25
CA GLY A 537 15.60 -6.98 -30.10
C GLY A 537 14.39 -7.81 -30.52
N ILE A 538 13.30 -7.16 -30.91
CA ILE A 538 12.07 -7.81 -31.38
C ILE A 538 12.15 -8.00 -32.89
N THR A 539 11.76 -9.18 -33.37
CA THR A 539 11.70 -9.51 -34.81
C THR A 539 10.27 -9.84 -35.21
N ASP A 540 10.03 -9.87 -36.53
CA ASP A 540 8.72 -10.31 -37.06
C ASP A 540 8.40 -11.76 -36.65
N GLU A 541 9.42 -12.63 -36.53
CA GLU A 541 9.27 -14.00 -36.05
C GLU A 541 8.86 -14.04 -34.56
N GLU A 542 9.40 -13.14 -33.74
CA GLU A 542 9.01 -13.00 -32.34
C GLU A 542 7.54 -12.57 -32.23
N LEU A 543 7.11 -11.58 -32.97
CA LEU A 543 5.71 -11.14 -33.00
C LEU A 543 4.78 -12.26 -33.50
N ALA A 544 5.19 -13.00 -34.52
CA ALA A 544 4.45 -14.17 -35.03
C ALA A 544 4.40 -15.30 -33.98
N ARG A 545 5.47 -15.49 -33.19
CA ARG A 545 5.51 -16.46 -32.08
C ARG A 545 4.53 -16.06 -30.98
N TRP A 546 4.47 -14.78 -30.60
CA TRP A 546 3.49 -14.30 -29.59
C TRP A 546 2.05 -14.55 -30.05
N LYS A 547 1.75 -14.22 -31.32
CA LYS A 547 0.41 -14.47 -31.88
C LYS A 547 0.05 -15.97 -31.82
N ARG A 548 0.97 -16.84 -32.30
CA ARG A 548 0.76 -18.28 -32.27
C ARG A 548 0.64 -18.82 -30.83
N ALA A 549 1.43 -18.29 -29.89
CA ALA A 549 1.36 -18.67 -28.49
C ALA A 549 0.01 -18.26 -27.86
N ALA A 550 -0.48 -17.06 -28.13
CA ALA A 550 -1.78 -16.61 -27.65
C ALA A 550 -2.93 -17.44 -28.23
N ASP A 551 -2.91 -17.72 -29.56
CA ASP A 551 -3.94 -18.52 -30.24
C ASP A 551 -4.02 -19.94 -29.68
N ASN A 552 -2.88 -20.51 -29.28
CA ASN A 552 -2.74 -21.91 -28.86
C ASN A 552 -2.40 -22.07 -27.36
N MET A 553 -2.66 -21.06 -26.54
CA MET A 553 -2.40 -21.11 -25.11
C MET A 553 -3.16 -22.26 -24.45
N TYR A 554 -2.43 -23.12 -23.74
CA TYR A 554 -3.04 -24.19 -22.96
C TYR A 554 -3.72 -23.59 -21.72
N LEU A 555 -4.99 -23.96 -21.54
CA LEU A 555 -5.80 -23.57 -20.38
C LEU A 555 -6.28 -24.85 -19.71
N ALA A 556 -5.81 -25.10 -18.49
CA ALA A 556 -6.10 -26.32 -17.76
C ALA A 556 -7.63 -26.47 -17.52
N TYR A 557 -8.22 -27.54 -18.02
CA TYR A 557 -9.66 -27.77 -17.95
C TYR A 557 -9.96 -29.28 -17.77
N ASP A 558 -10.74 -29.59 -16.75
CA ASP A 558 -11.24 -30.94 -16.50
C ASP A 558 -12.62 -31.12 -17.15
N LYS A 559 -12.72 -32.11 -18.06
CA LYS A 559 -13.94 -32.35 -18.82
C LYS A 559 -15.02 -33.11 -18.02
N GLU A 560 -14.61 -33.89 -17.02
CA GLU A 560 -15.54 -34.65 -16.18
C GLU A 560 -16.23 -33.73 -15.18
N LEU A 561 -15.47 -32.82 -14.58
CA LEU A 561 -16.00 -31.79 -13.69
C LEU A 561 -16.65 -30.63 -14.44
N ASP A 562 -16.39 -30.50 -15.76
CA ASP A 562 -16.76 -29.32 -16.55
C ASP A 562 -16.28 -28.03 -15.88
N LEU A 563 -14.97 -27.97 -15.56
CA LEU A 563 -14.39 -26.92 -14.70
C LEU A 563 -12.95 -26.59 -15.12
N TYR A 564 -12.59 -25.30 -15.06
CA TYR A 564 -11.21 -24.89 -15.18
C TYR A 564 -10.41 -25.24 -13.93
N MET A 565 -9.21 -25.78 -14.14
CA MET A 565 -8.28 -26.16 -13.07
C MET A 565 -7.26 -25.05 -12.81
N GLN A 566 -6.88 -24.86 -11.54
CA GLN A 566 -5.88 -23.89 -11.13
C GLN A 566 -4.53 -24.17 -11.79
N ASP A 567 -4.17 -25.45 -11.91
CA ASP A 567 -2.97 -25.95 -12.57
C ASP A 567 -3.17 -27.41 -12.99
N ASP A 568 -2.19 -27.97 -13.71
CA ASP A 568 -2.27 -29.37 -14.21
C ASP A 568 -2.37 -30.43 -13.11
N ASN A 569 -1.84 -30.13 -11.90
CA ASN A 569 -1.68 -31.13 -10.83
C ASN A 569 -2.62 -30.93 -9.64
N PHE A 570 -3.52 -29.96 -9.69
CA PHE A 570 -4.35 -29.61 -8.53
C PHE A 570 -5.21 -30.77 -8.04
N LEU A 571 -5.80 -31.53 -8.95
CA LEU A 571 -6.64 -32.68 -8.61
C LEU A 571 -5.86 -33.93 -8.16
N ASP A 572 -4.57 -34.02 -8.49
CA ASP A 572 -3.70 -35.14 -8.09
C ASP A 572 -3.26 -35.03 -6.61
N LYS A 573 -3.56 -33.90 -5.96
CA LYS A 573 -3.23 -33.65 -4.55
C LYS A 573 -4.26 -34.23 -3.59
N ASP A 574 -3.83 -34.55 -2.37
CA ASP A 574 -4.72 -35.08 -1.34
C ASP A 574 -5.78 -34.03 -0.93
N PRO A 575 -7.06 -34.38 -0.86
CA PRO A 575 -8.05 -33.50 -0.24
C PRO A 575 -7.77 -33.33 1.26
N ILE A 576 -8.08 -32.15 1.79
CA ILE A 576 -7.90 -31.81 3.21
C ILE A 576 -9.21 -31.20 3.75
N ASP A 577 -9.60 -31.64 4.95
CA ASP A 577 -10.69 -31.01 5.67
C ASP A 577 -10.14 -29.81 6.47
N LEU A 578 -10.36 -28.62 5.91
CA LEU A 578 -9.90 -27.38 6.51
C LEU A 578 -10.63 -27.03 7.83
N GLU A 579 -11.84 -27.53 8.05
CA GLU A 579 -12.59 -27.29 9.28
C GLU A 579 -12.06 -28.13 10.46
N ALA A 580 -11.44 -29.26 10.14
CA ALA A 580 -10.79 -30.11 11.14
C ALA A 580 -9.44 -29.58 11.62
N ILE A 581 -8.88 -28.53 10.97
CA ILE A 581 -7.58 -27.95 11.36
C ILE A 581 -7.75 -27.14 12.64
N PRO A 582 -6.99 -27.45 13.70
CA PRO A 582 -7.00 -26.66 14.94
C PRO A 582 -6.59 -25.20 14.68
N LYS A 583 -7.28 -24.24 15.32
CA LYS A 583 -7.03 -22.79 15.12
C LYS A 583 -5.60 -22.36 15.49
N GLU A 584 -4.97 -23.04 16.46
CA GLU A 584 -3.59 -22.82 16.88
C GLU A 584 -2.57 -23.25 15.82
N LYS A 585 -2.98 -24.00 14.80
CA LYS A 585 -2.14 -24.35 13.63
C LYS A 585 -2.28 -23.39 12.45
N LEU A 586 -2.93 -22.26 12.64
CA LEU A 586 -3.04 -21.22 11.63
C LEU A 586 -2.07 -20.05 11.96
N PRO A 587 -1.43 -19.43 10.95
CA PRO A 587 -1.47 -19.80 9.53
C PRO A 587 -0.71 -21.10 9.25
N LEU A 588 -1.13 -21.83 8.21
CA LEU A 588 -0.55 -23.16 7.91
C LEU A 588 0.94 -23.08 7.55
N LEU A 589 1.36 -22.01 6.88
CA LEU A 589 2.75 -21.80 6.45
C LEU A 589 3.76 -21.87 7.60
N THR A 590 3.40 -21.37 8.77
CA THR A 590 4.28 -21.36 9.95
C THR A 590 4.14 -22.58 10.85
N ASN A 591 3.14 -23.43 10.59
CA ASN A 591 2.80 -24.55 11.46
C ASN A 591 2.85 -25.92 10.77
N LEU A 592 3.02 -25.95 9.44
CA LEU A 592 3.24 -27.19 8.67
C LEU A 592 4.54 -27.09 7.88
N HIS A 593 5.26 -28.20 7.79
CA HIS A 593 6.39 -28.28 6.90
C HIS A 593 5.94 -28.07 5.43
N PRO A 594 6.59 -27.25 4.62
CA PRO A 594 6.18 -26.95 3.25
C PRO A 594 5.83 -28.18 2.39
N LEU A 595 6.65 -29.23 2.42
CA LEU A 595 6.37 -30.46 1.66
C LEU A 595 5.08 -31.17 2.08
N ASN A 596 4.66 -31.05 3.34
CA ASN A 596 3.38 -31.56 3.78
C ASN A 596 2.22 -30.67 3.36
N LEU A 597 2.44 -29.34 3.35
CA LEU A 597 1.43 -28.38 2.92
C LEU A 597 1.14 -28.52 1.42
N TRP A 598 2.19 -28.62 0.59
CA TRP A 598 2.09 -28.63 -0.88
C TRP A 598 1.43 -29.88 -1.48
N ARG A 599 1.29 -30.94 -0.70
CA ARG A 599 0.61 -32.17 -1.15
C ARG A 599 -0.91 -32.12 -1.07
N TYR A 600 -1.48 -31.08 -0.45
CA TYR A 600 -2.92 -30.96 -0.25
C TYR A 600 -3.59 -30.01 -1.25
N GLN A 601 -4.90 -30.25 -1.53
CA GLN A 601 -5.77 -29.32 -2.23
C GLN A 601 -6.14 -28.16 -1.31
N VAL A 602 -5.18 -27.31 -0.96
CA VAL A 602 -5.37 -26.15 -0.09
C VAL A 602 -4.78 -24.91 -0.76
N ILE A 603 -5.48 -23.81 -0.67
CA ILE A 603 -5.17 -22.56 -1.33
C ILE A 603 -4.96 -21.48 -0.26
N LYS A 604 -3.81 -20.77 -0.32
CA LYS A 604 -3.47 -19.68 0.60
C LYS A 604 -4.38 -18.48 0.40
N GLN A 605 -4.55 -18.07 -0.85
CA GLN A 605 -5.23 -16.86 -1.28
C GLN A 605 -5.80 -17.01 -2.69
N ALA A 606 -6.69 -16.09 -3.09
CA ALA A 606 -7.34 -16.13 -4.40
C ALA A 606 -6.33 -16.24 -5.57
N ASP A 607 -6.46 -17.28 -6.38
CA ASP A 607 -5.74 -17.51 -7.63
C ASP A 607 -6.74 -17.54 -8.80
N ILE A 608 -7.31 -18.70 -9.11
CA ILE A 608 -8.32 -18.82 -10.16
C ILE A 608 -9.59 -17.98 -9.84
N VAL A 609 -9.97 -17.84 -8.58
CA VAL A 609 -11.07 -16.96 -8.18
C VAL A 609 -10.75 -15.51 -8.54
N LEU A 610 -9.53 -15.03 -8.30
CA LEU A 610 -9.08 -13.71 -8.73
C LEU A 610 -9.13 -13.57 -10.26
N LEU A 611 -8.70 -14.60 -10.99
CA LEU A 611 -8.72 -14.61 -12.45
C LEU A 611 -10.13 -14.39 -13.00
N THR A 612 -11.18 -14.98 -12.37
CA THR A 612 -12.58 -14.81 -12.81
C THR A 612 -13.06 -13.37 -12.69
N PHE A 613 -12.46 -12.59 -11.82
CA PHE A 613 -12.69 -11.15 -11.73
C PHE A 613 -11.87 -10.37 -12.79
N LEU A 614 -10.56 -10.62 -12.87
CA LEU A 614 -9.66 -9.87 -13.77
C LEU A 614 -9.98 -10.11 -15.25
N CYS A 615 -10.43 -11.31 -15.59
CA CYS A 615 -10.78 -11.76 -16.93
C CYS A 615 -12.27 -12.17 -17.02
N SER A 616 -13.15 -11.39 -16.41
CA SER A 616 -14.56 -11.74 -16.26
C SER A 616 -15.33 -11.97 -17.58
N ASP A 617 -14.86 -11.40 -18.69
CA ASP A 617 -15.34 -11.62 -20.05
C ASP A 617 -14.98 -13.01 -20.63
N ALA A 618 -13.97 -13.69 -20.04
CA ALA A 618 -13.56 -15.02 -20.48
C ALA A 618 -14.40 -16.16 -19.84
N PHE A 619 -15.24 -15.85 -18.86
CA PHE A 619 -16.01 -16.86 -18.11
C PHE A 619 -17.51 -16.51 -18.11
N THR A 620 -18.34 -17.52 -18.41
CA THR A 620 -19.79 -17.33 -18.24
C THR A 620 -20.14 -17.17 -16.75
N PRO A 621 -21.29 -16.56 -16.42
CA PRO A 621 -21.73 -16.45 -15.03
C PRO A 621 -21.80 -17.82 -14.32
N GLU A 622 -22.25 -18.86 -15.02
CA GLU A 622 -22.34 -20.22 -14.52
C GLU A 622 -20.96 -20.82 -14.22
N MET A 623 -19.97 -20.58 -15.09
CA MET A 623 -18.60 -21.04 -14.88
C MET A 623 -17.96 -20.32 -13.69
N ARG A 624 -18.17 -19.00 -13.55
CA ARG A 624 -17.68 -18.25 -12.37
C ARG A 624 -18.25 -18.79 -11.07
N ARG A 625 -19.54 -19.14 -11.05
CA ARG A 625 -20.18 -19.77 -9.88
C ARG A 625 -19.56 -21.14 -9.60
N LYS A 626 -19.42 -22.02 -10.62
CA LYS A 626 -18.77 -23.33 -10.45
C LYS A 626 -17.36 -23.21 -9.88
N ILE A 627 -16.56 -22.27 -10.41
CA ILE A 627 -15.20 -21.99 -9.93
C ILE A 627 -15.24 -21.55 -8.46
N PHE A 628 -16.10 -20.61 -8.12
CA PHE A 628 -16.24 -20.15 -6.73
C PHE A 628 -16.63 -21.28 -5.79
N ASP A 629 -17.67 -22.05 -6.14
CA ASP A 629 -18.18 -23.16 -5.31
C ASP A 629 -17.14 -24.26 -5.11
N PHE A 630 -16.26 -24.48 -6.08
CA PHE A 630 -15.20 -25.49 -5.99
C PHE A 630 -13.98 -25.03 -5.19
N TYR A 631 -13.52 -23.78 -5.40
CA TYR A 631 -12.26 -23.30 -4.86
C TYR A 631 -12.39 -22.55 -3.54
N GLU A 632 -13.51 -21.88 -3.27
CA GLU A 632 -13.74 -21.18 -2.01
C GLU A 632 -13.61 -22.10 -0.78
N PRO A 633 -14.23 -23.30 -0.74
CA PRO A 633 -14.09 -24.21 0.42
C PRO A 633 -12.67 -24.74 0.65
N LYS A 634 -11.79 -24.65 -0.36
CA LYS A 634 -10.39 -25.07 -0.30
C LYS A 634 -9.44 -23.90 0.01
N THR A 635 -9.96 -22.66 0.07
CA THR A 635 -9.16 -21.47 0.36
C THR A 635 -9.13 -21.19 1.86
N ILE A 636 -7.93 -21.21 2.46
CA ILE A 636 -7.74 -21.01 3.91
C ILE A 636 -7.76 -19.53 4.31
N HIS A 637 -7.53 -18.62 3.37
CA HIS A 637 -7.41 -17.17 3.61
C HIS A 637 -6.30 -16.79 4.61
N ASP A 638 -5.16 -17.47 4.54
CA ASP A 638 -3.98 -17.15 5.36
C ASP A 638 -3.28 -15.85 4.91
N SER A 639 -3.79 -15.21 3.87
CA SER A 639 -3.29 -13.94 3.33
C SER A 639 -4.36 -12.86 3.38
N SER A 640 -3.93 -11.63 3.67
CA SER A 640 -4.78 -10.43 3.63
C SER A 640 -5.28 -10.07 2.22
N LEU A 641 -4.67 -10.62 1.17
CA LEU A 641 -5.07 -10.40 -0.24
C LEU A 641 -6.34 -11.17 -0.63
N SER A 642 -6.77 -12.14 0.15
CA SER A 642 -7.75 -13.13 -0.27
C SER A 642 -9.21 -12.68 -0.07
N ALA A 643 -9.58 -12.25 1.13
CA ALA A 643 -10.98 -11.98 1.51
C ALA A 643 -11.66 -10.95 0.61
N GLY A 644 -10.96 -9.86 0.26
CA GLY A 644 -11.55 -8.81 -0.57
C GLY A 644 -11.87 -9.27 -1.98
N ILE A 645 -11.06 -10.12 -2.59
CA ILE A 645 -11.34 -10.71 -3.91
C ILE A 645 -12.54 -11.67 -3.84
N HIS A 646 -12.61 -12.49 -2.79
CA HIS A 646 -13.76 -13.38 -2.59
C HIS A 646 -15.05 -12.57 -2.38
N SER A 647 -15.00 -11.40 -1.73
CA SER A 647 -16.14 -10.47 -1.64
C SER A 647 -16.62 -10.03 -3.04
N ILE A 648 -15.70 -9.61 -3.91
CA ILE A 648 -16.01 -9.15 -5.27
C ILE A 648 -16.67 -10.27 -6.09
N VAL A 649 -16.08 -11.47 -6.07
CA VAL A 649 -16.60 -12.61 -6.86
C VAL A 649 -17.90 -13.13 -6.26
N ALA A 650 -18.06 -13.12 -4.93
CA ALA A 650 -19.32 -13.44 -4.27
C ALA A 650 -20.46 -12.51 -4.72
N CYS A 651 -20.19 -11.20 -4.93
CA CYS A 651 -21.14 -10.28 -5.57
C CYS A 651 -21.51 -10.74 -6.99
N ASP A 652 -20.53 -11.11 -7.81
CA ASP A 652 -20.76 -11.54 -9.19
C ASP A 652 -21.64 -12.80 -9.29
N VAL A 653 -21.49 -13.76 -8.35
CA VAL A 653 -22.22 -15.01 -8.33
C VAL A 653 -23.49 -15.00 -7.46
N GLY A 654 -23.78 -13.87 -6.79
CA GLY A 654 -25.01 -13.66 -6.03
C GLY A 654 -25.02 -14.27 -4.63
N TYR A 655 -23.85 -14.39 -3.99
CA TYR A 655 -23.71 -14.83 -2.58
C TYR A 655 -23.59 -13.62 -1.65
N GLU A 656 -24.69 -12.90 -1.46
CA GLU A 656 -24.73 -11.61 -0.79
C GLU A 656 -24.22 -11.65 0.65
N GLY A 657 -24.59 -12.69 1.41
CA GLY A 657 -24.14 -12.88 2.79
C GLY A 657 -22.63 -13.05 2.90
N GLU A 658 -22.04 -13.84 2.02
CA GLU A 658 -20.59 -14.06 1.97
C GLU A 658 -19.85 -12.80 1.51
N ALA A 659 -20.40 -12.12 0.49
CA ALA A 659 -19.84 -10.85 0.01
C ALA A 659 -19.71 -9.84 1.14
N TYR A 660 -20.76 -9.69 1.97
CA TYR A 660 -20.78 -8.77 3.09
C TYR A 660 -19.82 -9.18 4.23
N ASN A 661 -19.77 -10.46 4.55
CA ASN A 661 -18.88 -10.99 5.58
C ASN A 661 -17.41 -10.75 5.23
N TYR A 662 -17.02 -11.05 3.98
CA TYR A 662 -15.67 -10.77 3.48
C TYR A 662 -15.36 -9.27 3.43
N LEU A 663 -16.33 -8.43 3.02
CA LEU A 663 -16.18 -6.98 3.04
C LEU A 663 -15.86 -6.48 4.45
N LYS A 664 -16.68 -6.85 5.44
CA LYS A 664 -16.49 -6.44 6.83
C LYS A 664 -15.14 -6.89 7.39
N GLN A 665 -14.75 -8.15 7.14
CA GLN A 665 -13.47 -8.67 7.58
C GLN A 665 -12.30 -7.89 6.94
N SER A 666 -12.37 -7.61 5.64
CA SER A 666 -11.29 -6.97 4.89
C SER A 666 -11.13 -5.51 5.28
N CYS A 667 -12.20 -4.71 5.26
CA CYS A 667 -12.09 -3.26 5.54
C CYS A 667 -11.74 -2.94 7.00
N ARG A 668 -11.92 -3.89 7.93
CA ARG A 668 -11.56 -3.74 9.33
C ARG A 668 -10.35 -4.57 9.77
N MET A 669 -9.64 -5.17 8.82
CA MET A 669 -8.51 -6.08 9.07
C MET A 669 -7.53 -5.52 10.11
N ASP A 670 -7.08 -4.30 9.93
CA ASP A 670 -6.10 -3.65 10.80
C ASP A 670 -6.73 -2.90 11.95
N LEU A 671 -7.88 -2.23 11.74
CA LEU A 671 -8.59 -1.52 12.81
C LEU A 671 -8.96 -2.44 13.97
N ASP A 672 -9.36 -3.68 13.67
CA ASP A 672 -9.75 -4.67 14.68
C ASP A 672 -8.64 -5.72 14.90
N ASN A 673 -7.44 -5.50 14.36
CA ASN A 673 -6.26 -6.39 14.50
C ASN A 673 -6.60 -7.87 14.27
N VAL A 674 -7.36 -8.15 13.20
CA VAL A 674 -7.95 -9.46 12.90
C VAL A 674 -6.90 -10.57 12.85
N ASN A 675 -5.75 -10.30 12.23
CA ASN A 675 -4.63 -11.23 12.10
C ASN A 675 -3.61 -11.13 13.24
N ARG A 676 -3.82 -10.25 14.23
CA ARG A 676 -2.93 -10.03 15.39
C ARG A 676 -1.51 -9.63 15.01
N ASN A 677 -1.32 -8.98 13.87
CA ASN A 677 -0.01 -8.59 13.35
C ASN A 677 0.04 -7.12 12.84
N THR A 678 -0.98 -6.31 13.14
CA THR A 678 -1.04 -4.88 12.78
C THR A 678 0.18 -4.09 13.29
N PHE A 679 0.82 -4.55 14.37
CA PHE A 679 2.04 -3.92 14.90
C PHE A 679 3.25 -3.95 13.95
N PHE A 680 3.25 -4.81 12.92
CA PHE A 680 4.29 -4.83 11.89
C PHE A 680 4.11 -3.75 10.82
N GLY A 681 2.90 -3.23 10.68
CA GLY A 681 2.43 -2.29 9.67
C GLY A 681 1.06 -2.71 9.14
N LEU A 682 0.38 -1.79 8.44
CA LEU A 682 -0.93 -2.03 7.86
C LEU A 682 -0.84 -2.95 6.63
N HIS A 683 -1.93 -3.65 6.31
CA HIS A 683 -2.01 -4.52 5.13
C HIS A 683 -2.50 -3.71 3.90
N ALA A 684 -1.56 -3.09 3.17
CA ALA A 684 -1.87 -2.14 2.11
C ALA A 684 -2.73 -2.73 0.98
N ALA A 685 -2.47 -3.97 0.54
CA ALA A 685 -3.28 -4.63 -0.48
C ALA A 685 -4.74 -4.85 -0.03
N CYS A 686 -4.95 -5.25 1.22
CA CYS A 686 -6.28 -5.40 1.81
C CYS A 686 -7.02 -4.05 1.82
N MET A 687 -6.31 -2.97 2.14
CA MET A 687 -6.87 -1.62 2.11
C MET A 687 -7.24 -1.17 0.70
N GLY A 688 -6.39 -1.41 -0.30
CA GLY A 688 -6.71 -1.13 -1.70
C GLY A 688 -7.91 -1.91 -2.19
N THR A 689 -8.01 -3.19 -1.83
CA THR A 689 -9.16 -4.04 -2.15
C THR A 689 -10.46 -3.51 -1.54
N SER A 690 -10.40 -2.76 -0.43
CA SER A 690 -11.59 -2.17 0.21
C SER A 690 -12.37 -1.25 -0.75
N TRP A 691 -11.67 -0.42 -1.54
CA TRP A 691 -12.30 0.37 -2.60
C TRP A 691 -12.88 -0.52 -3.71
N MET A 692 -12.13 -1.54 -4.13
CA MET A 692 -12.55 -2.45 -5.20
C MET A 692 -13.82 -3.22 -4.83
N MET A 693 -13.97 -3.67 -3.58
CA MET A 693 -15.17 -4.36 -3.12
C MET A 693 -16.43 -3.52 -3.34
N LEU A 694 -16.37 -2.22 -3.06
CA LEU A 694 -17.52 -1.34 -3.26
C LEU A 694 -17.76 -1.05 -4.73
N VAL A 695 -16.74 -0.71 -5.50
CA VAL A 695 -16.89 -0.26 -6.88
C VAL A 695 -16.99 -1.42 -7.86
N ASN A 696 -16.09 -2.41 -7.76
CA ASN A 696 -16.08 -3.57 -8.64
C ASN A 696 -17.00 -4.71 -8.16
N GLY A 697 -17.18 -4.87 -6.84
CA GLY A 697 -18.10 -5.84 -6.25
C GLY A 697 -19.52 -5.33 -6.25
N TYR A 698 -19.90 -4.50 -5.27
CA TYR A 698 -21.27 -3.99 -5.09
C TYR A 698 -21.73 -3.08 -6.24
N GLY A 699 -20.85 -2.24 -6.79
CA GLY A 699 -21.11 -1.43 -7.99
C GLY A 699 -21.13 -2.25 -9.28
N GLY A 700 -20.49 -3.42 -9.27
CA GLY A 700 -20.39 -4.32 -10.41
C GLY A 700 -19.64 -3.72 -11.61
N LEU A 701 -18.75 -2.74 -11.38
CA LEU A 701 -18.01 -2.07 -12.45
C LEU A 701 -17.08 -3.02 -13.18
N ARG A 702 -17.20 -3.06 -14.50
CA ARG A 702 -16.26 -3.68 -15.45
C ARG A 702 -16.06 -2.73 -16.64
N ILE A 703 -14.97 -2.94 -17.40
CA ILE A 703 -14.78 -2.31 -18.71
C ILE A 703 -14.71 -3.43 -19.75
N TYR A 704 -15.56 -3.33 -20.75
CA TYR A 704 -15.53 -4.17 -21.93
C TYR A 704 -15.69 -3.29 -23.18
N ASP A 705 -14.91 -3.55 -24.22
CA ASP A 705 -14.94 -2.82 -25.49
C ASP A 705 -14.89 -1.28 -25.31
N GLY A 706 -14.11 -0.80 -24.32
CA GLY A 706 -13.94 0.61 -24.04
C GLY A 706 -15.18 1.30 -23.46
N LYS A 707 -16.16 0.56 -22.93
CA LYS A 707 -17.37 1.04 -22.23
C LYS A 707 -17.39 0.61 -20.78
N LEU A 708 -17.99 1.44 -19.92
CA LEU A 708 -18.29 1.09 -18.53
C LEU A 708 -19.55 0.22 -18.47
N HIS A 709 -19.45 -0.92 -17.83
CA HIS A 709 -20.55 -1.83 -17.54
C HIS A 709 -20.78 -1.90 -16.03
N PHE A 710 -22.04 -1.85 -15.63
CA PHE A 710 -22.43 -1.91 -14.23
C PHE A 710 -23.47 -3.04 -14.01
N LYS A 711 -23.24 -3.83 -12.98
CA LYS A 711 -24.19 -4.79 -12.43
C LYS A 711 -24.36 -4.58 -10.93
N PRO A 712 -24.92 -3.42 -10.53
CA PRO A 712 -24.94 -3.04 -9.13
C PRO A 712 -25.99 -3.81 -8.33
N TYR A 713 -25.70 -3.96 -7.03
CA TYR A 713 -26.70 -4.27 -6.02
C TYR A 713 -26.34 -3.61 -4.69
N CYS A 714 -27.33 -3.36 -3.84
CA CYS A 714 -27.17 -2.74 -2.54
C CYS A 714 -27.34 -3.80 -1.45
N ALA A 715 -26.38 -3.92 -0.53
CA ALA A 715 -26.47 -4.88 0.57
C ALA A 715 -27.76 -4.68 1.39
N GLU A 716 -28.31 -5.76 1.94
CA GLU A 716 -29.61 -5.76 2.63
C GLU A 716 -29.67 -4.79 3.83
N ASN A 717 -28.56 -4.58 4.52
CA ASN A 717 -28.45 -3.66 5.67
C ASN A 717 -28.17 -2.21 5.28
N TRP A 718 -27.93 -1.90 3.97
CA TRP A 718 -27.72 -0.53 3.49
C TRP A 718 -29.01 0.07 2.92
N LYS A 719 -29.17 1.38 3.02
CA LYS A 719 -30.17 2.12 2.26
C LYS A 719 -29.66 2.46 0.87
N SER A 720 -28.43 2.92 0.80
CA SER A 720 -27.73 3.23 -0.45
C SER A 720 -26.22 3.36 -0.20
N PHE A 721 -25.46 3.33 -1.29
CA PHE A 721 -24.08 3.82 -1.29
C PHE A 721 -23.80 4.63 -2.55
N THR A 722 -22.82 5.54 -2.44
CA THR A 722 -22.48 6.45 -3.54
C THR A 722 -20.97 6.49 -3.69
N PHE A 723 -20.50 6.44 -4.92
CA PHE A 723 -19.09 6.62 -5.27
C PHE A 723 -18.97 7.47 -6.53
N LYS A 724 -17.78 8.04 -6.76
CA LYS A 724 -17.42 8.74 -7.98
C LYS A 724 -16.31 8.00 -8.70
N LEU A 725 -16.21 8.20 -10.01
CA LEU A 725 -15.13 7.68 -10.82
C LEU A 725 -14.81 8.56 -12.01
N ARG A 726 -13.54 8.56 -12.41
CA ARG A 726 -13.05 9.13 -13.66
C ARG A 726 -13.00 8.04 -14.74
N PHE A 727 -13.50 8.36 -15.90
CA PHE A 727 -13.34 7.52 -17.06
C PHE A 727 -13.05 8.40 -18.27
N ARG A 728 -11.85 8.25 -18.81
CA ARG A 728 -11.32 9.15 -19.84
C ARG A 728 -11.37 10.61 -19.35
N LYS A 729 -12.12 11.48 -20.03
CA LYS A 729 -12.24 12.91 -19.68
C LYS A 729 -13.53 13.24 -18.89
N SER A 730 -14.24 12.23 -18.41
CA SER A 730 -15.51 12.40 -17.71
C SER A 730 -15.42 11.96 -16.28
N VAL A 731 -16.16 12.64 -15.38
CA VAL A 731 -16.35 12.26 -13.97
C VAL A 731 -17.81 11.91 -13.78
N LEU A 732 -18.05 10.71 -13.26
CA LEU A 732 -19.38 10.20 -12.95
C LEU A 732 -19.59 10.04 -11.46
N SER A 733 -20.81 10.31 -11.01
CA SER A 733 -21.34 9.87 -9.73
C SER A 733 -22.29 8.70 -9.96
N VAL A 734 -22.14 7.65 -9.15
CA VAL A 734 -22.97 6.46 -9.17
C VAL A 734 -23.57 6.28 -7.78
N GLN A 735 -24.90 6.37 -7.68
CA GLN A 735 -25.64 6.12 -6.44
C GLN A 735 -26.47 4.84 -6.60
N VAL A 736 -26.15 3.85 -5.79
CA VAL A 736 -26.82 2.55 -5.77
C VAL A 736 -27.74 2.47 -4.56
N ALA A 737 -29.03 2.33 -4.77
CA ALA A 737 -30.03 2.02 -3.77
C ALA A 737 -30.58 0.59 -3.99
N ARG A 738 -31.46 0.10 -3.15
CA ARG A 738 -31.97 -1.29 -3.22
C ARG A 738 -32.70 -1.60 -4.53
N ASP A 739 -33.51 -0.67 -5.01
CA ASP A 739 -34.40 -0.85 -6.15
C ASP A 739 -33.92 -0.17 -7.43
N ARG A 740 -32.95 0.73 -7.31
CA ARG A 740 -32.49 1.55 -8.44
C ARG A 740 -31.07 2.05 -8.30
N THR A 741 -30.45 2.34 -9.44
CA THR A 741 -29.14 3.02 -9.52
C THR A 741 -29.28 4.29 -10.34
N THR A 742 -28.75 5.40 -9.82
CA THR A 742 -28.70 6.70 -10.49
C THR A 742 -27.28 7.01 -10.92
N TYR A 743 -27.09 7.32 -12.18
CA TYR A 743 -25.84 7.75 -12.78
C TYR A 743 -25.95 9.23 -13.15
N ARG A 744 -24.94 10.03 -12.84
CA ARG A 744 -24.88 11.44 -13.17
C ARG A 744 -23.47 11.83 -13.66
N LEU A 745 -23.40 12.57 -14.74
CA LEU A 745 -22.17 13.20 -15.20
C LEU A 745 -21.92 14.46 -14.36
N LEU A 746 -20.77 14.52 -13.71
CA LEU A 746 -20.33 15.68 -12.92
C LEU A 746 -19.43 16.61 -13.74
N GLU A 747 -18.56 16.04 -14.56
CA GLU A 747 -17.61 16.75 -15.41
C GLU A 747 -17.45 16.02 -16.75
N GLY A 748 -17.09 16.75 -17.81
CA GLY A 748 -16.74 16.19 -19.11
C GLY A 748 -17.90 16.14 -20.10
N GLN A 749 -17.85 15.18 -21.03
CA GLN A 749 -18.87 14.98 -22.08
C GLN A 749 -19.81 13.83 -21.74
N PRO A 750 -21.06 13.85 -22.19
CA PRO A 750 -21.97 12.73 -22.03
C PRO A 750 -21.35 11.42 -22.53
N ILE A 751 -21.52 10.34 -21.76
CA ILE A 751 -21.02 9.02 -22.09
C ILE A 751 -22.13 7.99 -22.17
N VAL A 752 -21.88 6.92 -22.90
CA VAL A 752 -22.76 5.75 -22.92
C VAL A 752 -22.15 4.68 -22.02
N ILE A 753 -22.95 4.19 -21.07
CA ILE A 753 -22.63 3.07 -20.19
C ILE A 753 -23.60 1.92 -20.44
N GLU A 754 -23.30 0.76 -19.89
CA GLU A 754 -24.24 -0.36 -19.85
C GLU A 754 -24.65 -0.65 -18.38
N HIS A 755 -25.94 -0.77 -18.13
CA HIS A 755 -26.52 -1.20 -16.87
C HIS A 755 -27.27 -2.50 -17.08
N LYS A 756 -26.76 -3.61 -16.52
CA LYS A 756 -27.38 -4.95 -16.61
C LYS A 756 -27.80 -5.34 -18.04
N GLY A 757 -26.94 -5.07 -19.04
CA GLY A 757 -27.20 -5.38 -20.46
C GLY A 757 -27.96 -4.29 -21.22
N SER A 758 -28.35 -3.19 -20.58
CA SER A 758 -29.05 -2.08 -21.25
C SER A 758 -28.15 -0.85 -21.37
N GLU A 759 -28.05 -0.30 -22.58
CA GLU A 759 -27.29 0.95 -22.80
C GLU A 759 -28.03 2.16 -22.24
N LEU A 760 -27.32 3.01 -21.54
CA LEU A 760 -27.79 4.26 -20.96
C LEU A 760 -26.86 5.41 -21.35
N LYS A 761 -27.45 6.53 -21.79
CA LYS A 761 -26.69 7.77 -21.97
C LYS A 761 -26.71 8.55 -20.66
N VAL A 762 -25.54 8.87 -20.15
CA VAL A 762 -25.36 9.64 -18.91
C VAL A 762 -24.90 11.05 -19.25
N ASP A 763 -25.65 12.02 -18.77
CA ASP A 763 -25.37 13.45 -18.87
C ASP A 763 -25.53 14.16 -17.51
N ALA A 764 -25.52 15.51 -17.51
CA ALA A 764 -25.60 16.31 -16.29
C ALA A 764 -26.97 16.19 -15.57
N ASP A 765 -28.04 15.89 -16.32
CA ASP A 765 -29.39 15.68 -15.73
C ASP A 765 -29.45 14.33 -15.01
N GLY A 766 -28.60 13.39 -15.41
CA GLY A 766 -28.52 12.04 -14.86
C GLY A 766 -29.59 11.09 -15.40
N VAL A 767 -29.35 9.80 -15.21
CA VAL A 767 -30.27 8.74 -15.59
C VAL A 767 -30.40 7.73 -14.46
N THR A 768 -31.62 7.22 -14.24
CA THR A 768 -31.93 6.20 -13.22
C THR A 768 -32.40 4.92 -13.90
N ALA A 769 -31.86 3.79 -13.48
CA ALA A 769 -32.25 2.46 -13.91
C ALA A 769 -32.67 1.60 -12.71
N SER A 770 -33.57 0.62 -12.94
CA SER A 770 -33.97 -0.37 -11.92
C SER A 770 -32.87 -1.41 -11.73
N ASN A 771 -32.59 -1.77 -10.48
CA ASN A 771 -31.59 -2.77 -10.11
C ASN A 771 -32.03 -4.21 -10.38
#